data_5f5d15d75ff7b1e5381ab76c2038baf0
#
_entry.id   5f5d15d75ff7b1e5381ab76c2038baf0
#
_cell.length_a   1.000
_cell.length_b   1.000
_cell.length_c   1.000
_cell.angle_alpha   90.00
_cell.angle_beta   90.00
_cell.angle_gamma   90.00
#
_symmetry.space_group_name_H-M   'P 1'
#
loop_
_entity.id
_entity.type
_entity.pdbx_description
1 polymer ?
#
loop_
_entity_poly.entity_id
_entity_poly.type
_entity_poly.pdbx_seq_one_letter_code
_entity_poly.pdbx_strand_id
1 'polypeptide(L)'
;MTYQTPYHEDQELDNNNSNNMHFRDILEQRISRRSLIKKTASGAAALALASSLTACSDDDDNANIGDDENKPTPPADNNVRPEKLSFSPVKKNLDDWVTVPEGYTATVLYAMGDSIHPLYPDWNDSEVPSGPSFQFRAGDCHDGMSYFGLSTKTGRYEENASEHGLLVMNHEYINQTFLHPKGATKVDGRRPEDEVIREVNAHGVSIVHVKKNTESQAVEIVKSSPFNRRITASTVMDFAGPVTTSPLIHTAFSPNGRQTRGTQNNCGNGYTRWGTYFPAEENFIGYFQRSGTDQYAERTEAEKIALKRYGLGLEISYQTEKNADGTVKRDEKGSIIYIKDAFGEKIPELDDQGRTIYLDKSSRYAWETAPASLESQDMYDRWSADVTKASASQDYRNAPNTFGWIVEIDPFDSRSNPVKRTALGRFAHEDCRASRAVEGQQFAFYMGDDSRGEYIYKFVSDAKWDPKDINTGYRAGDKYMNNGKFYVAKFNADGTGQWIELAHGKNGLTAQNAVYPFSSDADVLTFARLAGDAVGATKMDRPEWVAVNPENGEVYVTLTNNSNRGNNSAQPVDAANPRNYSDPEGGKGNVNGHIIRFKEENTASESFEWDIYLFGAEASMDANINLSGLNDNNDLSSPDGMWFDPRGVLWIQTDDGAYTDVTNCMMLAALPGQVGDGGVVTTSNGQATIAGAKVTDENLRRFLTGPVECEITGVTMTPDYKAIFINVQHPGEDSKKFDAPTSNWPASQTDRSNKTARPRSATVVITRNDGGTIAS
;
A
#
# COMPACT_ATOMS: atom_id res chain seq x y z
N MET A 1 16.38 -28.92 -7.81
CA MET A 1 16.48 -27.46 -7.78
C MET A 1 15.12 -26.96 -8.21
N THR A 2 14.25 -26.68 -7.28
CA THR A 2 12.99 -25.96 -7.53
C THR A 2 13.35 -24.49 -7.55
N TYR A 3 13.40 -23.90 -8.74
CA TYR A 3 13.39 -22.45 -8.88
C TYR A 3 12.11 -21.95 -8.23
N GLN A 4 12.23 -21.12 -7.18
CA GLN A 4 11.14 -20.23 -6.83
C GLN A 4 11.00 -19.26 -8.01
N THR A 5 9.81 -19.19 -8.57
CA THR A 5 9.43 -18.10 -9.47
C THR A 5 9.66 -16.77 -8.76
N PRO A 6 10.09 -15.71 -9.45
CA PRO A 6 10.07 -14.37 -8.90
C PRO A 6 8.72 -14.10 -8.25
N TYR A 7 8.71 -13.36 -7.19
CA TYR A 7 7.45 -12.92 -6.58
C TYR A 7 6.85 -11.90 -7.52
N HIS A 8 5.70 -12.23 -8.08
CA HIS A 8 4.83 -11.25 -8.70
C HIS A 8 3.77 -10.89 -7.69
N GLU A 9 3.36 -9.66 -7.58
CA GLU A 9 2.23 -9.22 -6.74
C GLU A 9 0.95 -10.01 -7.04
N ASP A 10 0.79 -10.50 -8.26
CA ASP A 10 -0.24 -11.47 -8.64
C ASP A 10 -0.29 -12.77 -7.80
N GLN A 11 0.75 -13.04 -6.99
CA GLN A 11 0.80 -14.17 -6.04
C GLN A 11 0.27 -13.81 -4.66
N GLU A 12 -0.33 -12.64 -4.49
CA GLU A 12 -0.97 -12.26 -3.25
C GLU A 12 -1.96 -13.29 -2.74
N LEU A 13 -1.98 -13.41 -1.42
CA LEU A 13 -2.83 -14.37 -0.74
C LEU A 13 -4.30 -13.98 -0.88
N ASP A 14 -5.00 -14.58 -1.84
CA ASP A 14 -6.46 -14.53 -1.90
C ASP A 14 -7.05 -15.35 -0.74
N ASN A 15 -7.07 -14.76 0.44
CA ASN A 15 -7.52 -15.42 1.67
C ASN A 15 -8.87 -14.91 2.18
N ASN A 16 -9.49 -13.92 1.53
CA ASN A 16 -10.82 -13.45 1.89
C ASN A 16 -11.93 -14.31 1.24
N ASN A 17 -12.15 -15.49 1.82
CA ASN A 17 -13.25 -16.39 1.46
C ASN A 17 -14.49 -16.19 2.37
N SER A 18 -14.63 -15.06 3.06
CA SER A 18 -15.79 -14.74 3.89
C SER A 18 -17.07 -14.68 3.04
N ASN A 19 -18.17 -15.20 3.55
CA ASN A 19 -19.49 -15.10 2.92
C ASN A 19 -20.19 -13.81 3.37
N ASN A 20 -19.63 -12.65 3.05
CA ASN A 20 -20.30 -11.40 3.34
C ASN A 20 -21.62 -11.34 2.56
N MET A 21 -22.74 -11.20 3.27
CA MET A 21 -24.07 -11.22 2.65
C MET A 21 -24.24 -10.02 1.71
N HIS A 22 -24.73 -10.28 0.50
CA HIS A 22 -25.10 -9.22 -0.44
C HIS A 22 -26.17 -8.30 0.19
N PHE A 23 -26.07 -7.00 -0.03
CA PHE A 23 -27.02 -6.00 0.51
C PHE A 23 -28.49 -6.35 0.19
N ARG A 24 -28.74 -6.97 -0.96
CA ARG A 24 -30.05 -7.47 -1.36
C ARG A 24 -30.63 -8.49 -0.37
N ASP A 25 -29.80 -9.41 0.12
CA ASP A 25 -30.23 -10.47 1.05
C ASP A 25 -30.53 -9.90 2.44
N ILE A 26 -29.80 -8.85 2.83
CA ILE A 26 -30.04 -8.10 4.08
C ILE A 26 -31.35 -7.30 3.98
N LEU A 27 -31.65 -6.70 2.82
CA LEU A 27 -32.90 -6.00 2.55
C LEU A 27 -34.10 -6.96 2.56
N GLU A 28 -33.98 -8.12 1.95
CA GLU A 28 -35.04 -9.13 1.95
C GLU A 28 -35.33 -9.67 3.35
N GLN A 29 -34.30 -9.89 4.18
CA GLN A 29 -34.49 -10.24 5.59
C GLN A 29 -35.14 -9.12 6.42
N ARG A 30 -34.79 -7.85 6.19
CA ARG A 30 -35.40 -6.69 6.87
C ARG A 30 -36.85 -6.45 6.40
N ILE A 31 -37.13 -6.65 5.13
CA ILE A 31 -38.49 -6.53 4.59
C ILE A 31 -39.38 -7.65 5.14
N SER A 32 -38.88 -8.88 5.26
CA SER A 32 -39.62 -9.99 5.86
C SER A 32 -39.93 -9.76 7.34
N ARG A 33 -39.06 -9.13 8.10
CA ARG A 33 -39.32 -8.73 9.50
C ARG A 33 -40.26 -7.53 9.63
N ARG A 34 -40.25 -6.59 8.68
CA ARG A 34 -41.22 -5.47 8.65
C ARG A 34 -42.63 -5.85 8.27
N SER A 35 -42.82 -6.95 7.52
CA SER A 35 -44.15 -7.46 7.20
C SER A 35 -44.86 -8.06 8.41
N LEU A 36 -44.14 -8.44 9.47
CA LEU A 36 -44.72 -8.95 10.72
C LEU A 36 -45.16 -7.85 11.70
N ILE A 37 -44.75 -6.60 11.49
CA ILE A 37 -45.08 -5.45 12.40
C ILE A 37 -46.16 -4.53 11.82
N LYS A 38 -46.60 -4.74 10.58
CA LYS A 38 -47.71 -3.96 9.98
C LYS A 38 -49.07 -4.60 10.16
N LYS A 39 -49.43 -4.92 11.41
CA LYS A 39 -50.81 -5.02 11.88
C LYS A 39 -50.93 -4.34 13.23
N THR A 40 -50.81 -3.02 13.27
CA THR A 40 -51.51 -2.13 14.19
C THR A 40 -51.10 -0.67 13.94
N ALA A 41 -52.13 0.15 13.83
CA ALA A 41 -52.18 1.61 13.98
C ALA A 41 -51.83 2.49 12.77
N SER A 42 -52.91 2.90 12.16
CA SER A 42 -53.11 4.09 11.34
C SER A 42 -52.89 5.41 12.13
N GLY A 43 -52.43 6.45 11.43
CA GLY A 43 -52.58 7.82 11.97
C GLY A 43 -51.63 8.85 11.35
N ALA A 44 -52.09 9.51 10.31
CA ALA A 44 -51.84 10.81 9.73
C ALA A 44 -50.95 11.82 10.51
N ALA A 45 -50.12 12.64 9.89
CA ALA A 45 -50.48 13.82 9.12
C ALA A 45 -49.21 14.53 8.58
N ALA A 46 -49.40 15.10 7.41
CA ALA A 46 -48.48 15.93 6.66
C ALA A 46 -48.44 17.39 7.13
N LEU A 47 -47.48 18.15 6.66
CA LEU A 47 -47.48 19.56 6.18
C LEU A 47 -46.07 20.13 6.40
N ALA A 48 -45.27 20.49 5.46
CA ALA A 48 -45.32 21.41 4.30
C ALA A 48 -44.99 22.88 4.67
N LEU A 49 -44.13 23.43 3.81
CA LEU A 49 -43.94 24.85 3.44
C LEU A 49 -43.05 25.71 4.36
N ALA A 50 -42.23 26.53 3.91
CA ALA A 50 -41.70 27.09 2.66
C ALA A 50 -41.06 28.45 2.97
N SER A 51 -40.01 28.75 2.28
CA SER A 51 -39.52 30.04 1.77
C SER A 51 -39.58 31.31 2.60
N SER A 52 -38.51 32.07 2.64
CA SER A 52 -38.47 33.37 1.93
C SER A 52 -37.09 34.03 1.97
N LEU A 53 -36.73 34.47 0.82
CA LEU A 53 -35.74 35.48 0.43
C LEU A 53 -35.95 36.81 1.15
N THR A 54 -34.88 37.55 1.38
CA THR A 54 -34.78 38.95 0.93
C THR A 54 -33.33 39.45 0.93
N ALA A 55 -33.08 40.19 -0.12
CA ALA A 55 -31.84 40.85 -0.48
C ALA A 55 -31.83 42.33 -0.12
N CYS A 56 -30.73 42.98 -0.51
CA CYS A 56 -30.49 44.43 -0.65
C CYS A 56 -29.96 45.15 0.60
N SER A 57 -29.12 46.12 0.50
CA SER A 57 -28.43 46.84 -0.61
C SER A 57 -27.41 47.81 -0.01
N ASP A 58 -26.39 48.10 -0.82
CA ASP A 58 -25.68 49.36 -1.03
C ASP A 58 -25.40 50.33 0.14
N ASP A 59 -24.13 50.72 0.24
CA ASP A 59 -23.80 52.10 -0.10
C ASP A 59 -22.26 52.32 -0.22
N ASP A 60 -21.92 53.12 -1.20
CA ASP A 60 -20.63 53.65 -1.60
C ASP A 60 -19.89 54.41 -0.49
N ASP A 61 -18.55 54.36 -0.50
CA ASP A 61 -17.78 55.59 -0.38
C ASP A 61 -16.40 55.47 -1.03
N ASN A 62 -16.20 56.37 -1.93
CA ASN A 62 -15.07 56.62 -2.80
C ASN A 62 -13.97 57.38 -2.04
N ALA A 63 -12.76 56.88 -1.99
CA ALA A 63 -11.58 57.69 -1.66
C ALA A 63 -10.39 57.30 -2.51
N ASN A 64 -10.12 58.11 -3.50
CA ASN A 64 -9.03 58.17 -4.41
C ASN A 64 -7.74 58.56 -3.65
N ILE A 65 -6.67 57.72 -3.66
CA ILE A 65 -5.29 58.15 -3.32
C ILE A 65 -4.29 57.42 -4.24
N GLY A 66 -3.66 58.22 -5.05
CA GLY A 66 -2.30 58.23 -5.59
C GLY A 66 -1.61 56.92 -6.01
N ASP A 67 -1.28 56.89 -7.30
CA ASP A 67 -0.28 56.03 -7.91
C ASP A 67 1.06 56.12 -7.19
N ASP A 68 1.54 55.02 -6.63
CA ASP A 68 2.94 54.83 -6.22
C ASP A 68 3.53 53.67 -7.10
N GLU A 69 4.16 54.10 -8.19
CA GLU A 69 4.87 53.22 -9.14
C GLU A 69 6.22 52.75 -8.55
N ASN A 70 6.21 51.98 -7.43
CA ASN A 70 7.40 51.22 -7.01
C ASN A 70 7.06 50.15 -5.95
N LYS A 71 6.05 49.36 -6.18
CA LYS A 71 5.88 48.15 -5.38
C LYS A 71 6.45 46.98 -6.15
N PRO A 72 7.45 46.23 -5.61
CA PRO A 72 7.90 45.00 -6.25
C PRO A 72 6.68 44.08 -6.44
N THR A 73 6.45 43.63 -7.65
CA THR A 73 5.47 42.60 -7.97
C THR A 73 5.71 41.46 -7.01
N PRO A 74 4.71 40.98 -6.23
CA PRO A 74 4.87 39.78 -5.44
C PRO A 74 5.35 38.66 -6.34
N PRO A 75 6.25 37.76 -5.89
CA PRO A 75 6.60 36.58 -6.66
C PRO A 75 5.30 35.87 -7.02
N ALA A 76 5.18 35.45 -8.28
CA ALA A 76 4.04 34.68 -8.74
C ALA A 76 3.79 33.56 -7.74
N ASP A 77 2.55 33.46 -7.28
CA ASP A 77 2.15 32.44 -6.28
C ASP A 77 2.24 31.09 -6.98
N ASN A 78 3.37 30.38 -6.80
CA ASN A 78 3.63 29.08 -7.40
C ASN A 78 2.70 27.97 -6.83
N ASN A 79 1.84 28.33 -5.86
CA ASN A 79 0.90 27.42 -5.20
C ASN A 79 -0.46 27.30 -5.89
N VAL A 80 -0.64 27.86 -7.06
CA VAL A 80 -1.92 27.81 -7.77
C VAL A 80 -2.01 26.51 -8.58
N ARG A 81 -3.12 25.79 -8.43
CA ARG A 81 -3.47 24.64 -9.27
C ARG A 81 -3.48 25.08 -10.75
N PRO A 82 -2.80 24.36 -11.65
CA PRO A 82 -2.89 24.64 -13.06
C PRO A 82 -4.32 24.46 -13.58
N GLU A 83 -4.79 25.37 -14.44
CA GLU A 83 -6.12 25.24 -15.07
C GLU A 83 -6.16 24.06 -16.06
N LYS A 84 -5.03 23.72 -16.66
CA LYS A 84 -4.83 22.59 -17.58
C LYS A 84 -3.39 22.10 -17.54
N LEU A 85 -3.19 20.84 -17.88
CA LEU A 85 -1.86 20.27 -18.06
C LEU A 85 -1.25 20.80 -19.37
N SER A 86 -0.02 21.34 -19.31
CA SER A 86 0.60 22.02 -20.46
C SER A 86 1.76 21.24 -21.09
N PHE A 87 2.35 20.25 -20.42
CA PHE A 87 3.43 19.44 -20.97
C PHE A 87 2.94 18.49 -22.08
N SER A 88 3.82 18.15 -23.03
CA SER A 88 3.52 17.15 -24.05
C SER A 88 3.44 15.75 -23.45
N PRO A 89 2.38 14.96 -23.73
CA PRO A 89 2.26 13.61 -23.17
C PRO A 89 3.39 12.70 -23.68
N VAL A 90 3.95 11.89 -22.80
CA VAL A 90 4.92 10.85 -23.18
C VAL A 90 4.17 9.74 -23.91
N LYS A 91 4.73 9.29 -25.04
CA LYS A 91 4.17 8.19 -25.82
C LYS A 91 4.43 6.85 -25.13
N LYS A 92 3.51 5.91 -25.30
CA LYS A 92 3.73 4.50 -24.94
C LYS A 92 5.01 3.98 -25.56
N ASN A 93 5.82 3.26 -24.78
CA ASN A 93 7.06 2.65 -25.24
C ASN A 93 7.53 1.53 -24.29
N LEU A 94 8.47 0.72 -24.79
CA LEU A 94 9.11 -0.40 -24.08
C LEU A 94 10.62 -0.15 -23.90
N ASP A 95 11.01 1.10 -23.78
CA ASP A 95 12.41 1.48 -23.59
C ASP A 95 12.90 1.13 -22.18
N ASP A 96 14.16 0.67 -22.07
CA ASP A 96 14.78 0.33 -20.78
C ASP A 96 15.40 1.57 -20.11
N TRP A 97 14.62 2.64 -20.00
CA TRP A 97 14.96 3.87 -19.25
C TRP A 97 13.70 4.68 -18.93
N VAL A 98 13.81 5.57 -17.94
CA VAL A 98 12.73 6.53 -17.63
C VAL A 98 12.66 7.57 -18.74
N THR A 99 11.54 7.60 -19.46
CA THR A 99 11.22 8.58 -20.49
C THR A 99 10.31 9.66 -19.91
N VAL A 100 10.69 10.93 -20.09
CA VAL A 100 9.96 12.11 -19.58
C VAL A 100 9.59 13.06 -20.72
N PRO A 101 8.68 14.05 -20.51
CA PRO A 101 8.28 14.99 -21.57
C PRO A 101 9.47 15.80 -22.09
N GLU A 102 9.34 16.32 -23.31
CA GLU A 102 10.29 17.27 -23.86
C GLU A 102 10.46 18.48 -22.92
N GLY A 103 11.71 18.89 -22.70
CA GLY A 103 12.03 19.97 -21.77
C GLY A 103 12.23 19.53 -20.30
N TYR A 104 12.14 18.21 -20.01
CA TYR A 104 12.45 17.64 -18.71
C TYR A 104 13.69 16.75 -18.76
N THR A 105 14.31 16.55 -17.63
CA THR A 105 15.45 15.61 -17.45
C THR A 105 15.19 14.71 -16.24
N ALA A 106 15.34 13.38 -16.43
CA ALA A 106 15.30 12.38 -15.38
C ALA A 106 16.74 11.97 -15.03
N THR A 107 17.09 12.03 -13.75
CA THR A 107 18.42 11.69 -13.23
C THR A 107 18.31 10.71 -12.09
N VAL A 108 19.02 9.59 -12.16
CA VAL A 108 19.10 8.63 -11.05
C VAL A 108 19.83 9.27 -9.88
N LEU A 109 19.20 9.31 -8.71
CA LEU A 109 19.74 9.91 -7.50
C LEU A 109 20.61 8.92 -6.72
N TYR A 110 20.08 7.75 -6.44
CA TYR A 110 20.78 6.61 -5.86
C TYR A 110 19.97 5.32 -6.06
N ALA A 111 20.66 4.19 -6.04
CA ALA A 111 20.09 2.89 -6.33
C ALA A 111 20.39 1.87 -5.22
N MET A 112 19.70 0.74 -5.23
CA MET A 112 19.93 -0.39 -4.34
C MET A 112 21.42 -0.66 -4.14
N GLY A 113 21.88 -0.73 -2.91
CA GLY A 113 23.26 -1.00 -2.52
C GLY A 113 24.21 0.20 -2.56
N ASP A 114 23.81 1.37 -3.11
CA ASP A 114 24.62 2.60 -3.04
C ASP A 114 24.72 3.11 -1.60
N SER A 115 25.88 3.65 -1.26
CA SER A 115 26.14 4.07 0.11
C SER A 115 25.45 5.38 0.47
N ILE A 116 24.81 5.41 1.63
CA ILE A 116 24.31 6.64 2.27
C ILE A 116 25.28 7.21 3.32
N HIS A 117 26.48 6.62 3.44
CA HIS A 117 27.47 6.98 4.46
C HIS A 117 28.87 7.12 3.84
N PRO A 118 29.69 8.13 4.23
CA PRO A 118 30.94 8.46 3.56
C PRO A 118 32.06 7.39 3.69
N LEU A 119 31.96 6.47 4.64
CA LEU A 119 32.96 5.44 4.88
C LEU A 119 32.81 4.19 4.00
N TYR A 120 31.70 4.08 3.25
CA TYR A 120 31.42 2.93 2.41
C TYR A 120 31.42 3.36 0.94
N PRO A 121 32.07 2.61 0.02
CA PRO A 121 31.98 2.89 -1.41
C PRO A 121 30.57 2.62 -1.93
N ASP A 122 30.21 3.22 -3.05
CA ASP A 122 28.96 2.89 -3.75
C ASP A 122 29.01 1.45 -4.31
N TRP A 123 27.87 1.00 -4.80
CA TRP A 123 27.72 -0.34 -5.36
C TRP A 123 28.72 -0.61 -6.51
N ASN A 124 29.21 -1.84 -6.55
CA ASN A 124 30.02 -2.35 -7.66
C ASN A 124 29.57 -3.77 -8.00
N ASP A 125 29.12 -3.99 -9.23
CA ASP A 125 28.61 -5.29 -9.70
C ASP A 125 29.61 -6.44 -9.57
N SER A 126 30.92 -6.14 -9.63
CA SER A 126 31.98 -7.14 -9.49
C SER A 126 32.31 -7.51 -8.05
N GLU A 127 31.88 -6.68 -7.06
CA GLU A 127 32.17 -6.87 -5.64
C GLU A 127 30.93 -6.52 -4.82
N VAL A 128 29.98 -7.48 -4.73
CA VAL A 128 28.74 -7.28 -3.97
C VAL A 128 29.04 -7.04 -2.50
N PRO A 129 28.52 -5.93 -1.90
CA PRO A 129 28.78 -5.59 -0.51
C PRO A 129 28.30 -6.67 0.47
N SER A 130 28.99 -6.82 1.62
CA SER A 130 28.62 -7.75 2.69
C SER A 130 27.26 -7.43 3.30
N GLY A 131 26.55 -8.42 3.83
CA GLY A 131 25.24 -8.27 4.48
C GLY A 131 25.19 -7.19 5.56
N PRO A 132 26.12 -7.15 6.54
CA PRO A 132 26.15 -6.11 7.56
C PRO A 132 26.31 -4.69 7.02
N SER A 133 26.97 -4.48 5.86
CA SER A 133 27.17 -3.15 5.28
C SER A 133 25.89 -2.52 4.75
N PHE A 134 24.81 -3.31 4.50
CA PHE A 134 23.52 -2.80 4.05
C PHE A 134 22.80 -1.93 5.11
N GLN A 135 23.25 -1.92 6.35
CA GLN A 135 22.82 -0.93 7.34
C GLN A 135 23.25 0.52 6.99
N PHE A 136 24.13 0.69 6.01
CA PHE A 136 24.65 1.99 5.57
C PHE A 136 24.45 2.23 4.06
N ARG A 137 23.52 1.47 3.45
CA ARG A 137 23.26 1.49 2.01
C ARG A 137 21.76 1.62 1.74
N ALA A 138 21.41 2.09 0.55
CA ALA A 138 20.04 1.96 0.04
C ALA A 138 19.60 0.49 0.08
N GLY A 139 18.38 0.23 0.49
CA GLY A 139 17.77 -1.11 0.39
C GLY A 139 17.35 -1.44 -1.04
N ASP A 140 16.65 -2.55 -1.20
CA ASP A 140 16.09 -2.96 -2.50
C ASP A 140 14.65 -2.46 -2.65
N CYS A 141 14.03 -2.67 -3.78
CA CYS A 141 12.64 -2.35 -4.12
C CYS A 141 12.19 -1.02 -3.48
N HIS A 142 12.72 0.08 -4.04
CA HIS A 142 12.39 1.44 -3.61
C HIS A 142 10.92 1.73 -3.85
N ASP A 143 10.21 2.21 -2.82
CA ASP A 143 8.78 2.39 -2.85
C ASP A 143 8.34 3.72 -2.23
N GLY A 144 7.23 3.76 -1.47
CA GLY A 144 6.66 4.96 -0.88
C GLY A 144 7.70 5.91 -0.30
N MET A 145 7.58 7.21 -0.57
CA MET A 145 8.52 8.20 -0.06
C MET A 145 7.89 9.55 0.24
N SER A 146 8.57 10.33 1.08
CA SER A 146 8.22 11.72 1.35
C SER A 146 9.45 12.60 1.52
N TYR A 147 9.34 13.84 1.07
CA TYR A 147 10.34 14.88 1.26
C TYR A 147 9.97 15.74 2.47
N PHE A 148 10.89 15.87 3.42
CA PHE A 148 10.75 16.75 4.58
C PHE A 148 11.79 17.86 4.51
N GLY A 149 11.36 19.10 4.33
CA GLY A 149 12.25 20.26 4.32
C GLY A 149 13.08 20.32 5.60
N LEU A 150 14.39 20.60 5.48
CA LEU A 150 15.34 20.63 6.58
C LEU A 150 15.89 22.04 6.79
N SER A 151 15.63 22.61 7.95
CA SER A 151 16.31 23.81 8.40
C SER A 151 17.75 23.50 8.79
N THR A 152 18.73 23.97 8.00
CA THR A 152 20.15 23.80 8.33
C THR A 152 20.59 24.58 9.57
N LYS A 153 19.78 25.56 10.02
CA LYS A 153 20.03 26.34 11.23
C LYS A 153 19.61 25.62 12.50
N THR A 154 18.48 24.92 12.47
CA THR A 154 17.88 24.30 13.67
C THR A 154 17.98 22.77 13.66
N GLY A 155 18.25 22.15 12.51
CA GLY A 155 18.21 20.70 12.32
C GLY A 155 16.81 20.11 12.47
N ARG A 156 15.75 20.89 12.19
CA ARG A 156 14.34 20.49 12.36
C ARG A 156 13.58 20.62 11.06
N TYR A 157 12.39 20.05 11.03
CA TYR A 157 11.45 20.20 9.93
C TYR A 157 11.15 21.67 9.66
N GLU A 158 11.24 22.06 8.40
CA GLU A 158 10.89 23.38 7.87
C GLU A 158 10.11 23.20 6.57
N GLU A 159 8.77 23.33 6.66
CA GLU A 159 7.81 22.94 5.60
C GLU A 159 8.18 23.49 4.21
N ASN A 160 8.72 24.69 4.12
CA ASN A 160 9.00 25.37 2.85
C ASN A 160 10.49 25.30 2.42
N ALA A 161 11.33 24.50 3.09
CA ALA A 161 12.72 24.38 2.72
C ALA A 161 12.90 23.47 1.50
N SER A 162 13.37 24.05 0.38
CA SER A 162 13.55 23.34 -0.90
C SER A 162 15.03 23.04 -1.24
N GLU A 163 15.99 23.74 -0.61
CA GLU A 163 17.42 23.50 -0.86
C GLU A 163 17.96 22.29 -0.09
N HIS A 164 17.49 22.10 1.12
CA HIS A 164 17.85 20.98 1.99
C HIS A 164 16.62 20.25 2.47
N GLY A 165 16.64 18.93 2.43
CA GLY A 165 15.55 18.09 2.92
C GLY A 165 16.03 16.72 3.34
N LEU A 166 15.17 16.03 4.10
CA LEU A 166 15.30 14.60 4.34
C LEU A 166 14.33 13.87 3.41
N LEU A 167 14.87 13.05 2.53
CA LEU A 167 14.08 12.11 1.74
C LEU A 167 13.98 10.83 2.55
N VAL A 168 12.75 10.47 2.91
CA VAL A 168 12.43 9.25 3.67
C VAL A 168 11.73 8.31 2.72
N MET A 169 12.20 7.05 2.61
CA MET A 169 11.81 6.15 1.56
C MET A 169 11.76 4.70 2.02
N ASN A 170 10.74 4.00 1.62
CA ASN A 170 10.54 2.58 1.84
C ASN A 170 11.46 1.72 0.96
N HIS A 171 11.77 0.54 1.46
CA HIS A 171 12.37 -0.59 0.76
C HIS A 171 11.51 -1.80 1.05
N GLU A 172 10.60 -2.09 0.15
CA GLU A 172 9.49 -3.01 0.39
C GLU A 172 9.97 -4.46 0.54
N TYR A 173 10.39 -5.08 -0.54
CA TYR A 173 10.90 -6.44 -0.58
C TYR A 173 12.28 -6.51 -1.26
N ILE A 174 12.68 -7.66 -1.78
CA ILE A 174 13.99 -7.85 -2.41
C ILE A 174 13.91 -8.71 -3.66
N ASN A 175 14.65 -8.34 -4.67
CA ASN A 175 14.94 -9.21 -5.79
C ASN A 175 16.16 -10.08 -5.49
N GLN A 176 15.95 -11.32 -4.98
CA GLN A 176 17.03 -12.24 -4.61
C GLN A 176 17.97 -12.57 -5.79
N THR A 177 17.48 -12.49 -7.03
CA THR A 177 18.30 -12.77 -8.21
C THR A 177 19.43 -11.76 -8.35
N PHE A 178 19.16 -10.49 -8.05
CA PHE A 178 20.11 -9.39 -8.28
C PHE A 178 20.73 -8.82 -6.99
N LEU A 179 20.15 -9.06 -5.83
CA LEU A 179 20.71 -8.64 -4.54
C LEU A 179 21.99 -9.41 -4.17
N HIS A 180 22.11 -10.67 -4.60
CA HIS A 180 23.25 -11.54 -4.33
C HIS A 180 24.20 -11.66 -5.53
N PRO A 181 25.45 -12.15 -5.33
CA PRO A 181 26.41 -12.27 -6.42
C PRO A 181 25.92 -13.07 -7.64
N LYS A 182 25.13 -14.11 -7.40
CA LYS A 182 24.53 -14.97 -8.44
C LYS A 182 23.19 -15.55 -8.00
N GLY A 183 22.35 -14.73 -7.35
CA GLY A 183 21.11 -15.16 -6.74
C GLY A 183 21.30 -15.77 -5.34
N ALA A 184 20.17 -16.03 -4.68
CA ALA A 184 20.17 -16.63 -3.34
C ALA A 184 20.61 -18.09 -3.36
N THR A 185 21.33 -18.52 -2.32
CA THR A 185 21.87 -19.87 -2.22
C THR A 185 21.38 -20.62 -0.98
N LYS A 186 21.53 -21.94 -1.00
CA LYS A 186 21.34 -22.82 0.16
C LYS A 186 22.51 -23.79 0.28
N VAL A 187 23.03 -23.97 1.48
CA VAL A 187 24.07 -24.95 1.83
C VAL A 187 23.45 -25.93 2.81
N ASP A 188 23.43 -27.21 2.46
CA ASP A 188 22.78 -28.28 3.24
C ASP A 188 21.34 -27.95 3.66
N GLY A 189 20.59 -27.32 2.74
CA GLY A 189 19.19 -26.93 2.94
C GLY A 189 18.99 -25.64 3.72
N ARG A 190 20.03 -24.99 4.20
CA ARG A 190 19.99 -23.74 4.99
C ARG A 190 20.47 -22.54 4.20
N ARG A 191 19.92 -21.35 4.52
CA ARG A 191 20.38 -20.08 3.96
C ARG A 191 21.72 -19.65 4.60
N PRO A 192 22.70 -19.17 3.84
CA PRO A 192 23.90 -18.55 4.40
C PRO A 192 23.56 -17.32 5.24
N GLU A 193 24.19 -17.17 6.41
CA GLU A 193 23.92 -16.09 7.33
C GLU A 193 24.17 -14.69 6.72
N ASP A 194 25.26 -14.48 5.98
CA ASP A 194 25.57 -13.19 5.33
C ASP A 194 24.52 -12.81 4.27
N GLU A 195 23.96 -13.79 3.53
CA GLU A 195 22.86 -13.54 2.61
C GLU A 195 21.61 -13.09 3.34
N VAL A 196 21.20 -13.79 4.43
CA VAL A 196 20.02 -13.43 5.22
C VAL A 196 20.18 -12.07 5.89
N ILE A 197 21.37 -11.75 6.42
CA ILE A 197 21.65 -10.42 6.99
C ILE A 197 21.54 -9.35 5.89
N ARG A 198 22.01 -9.60 4.67
CA ARG A 198 21.86 -8.69 3.54
C ARG A 198 20.41 -8.46 3.21
N GLU A 199 19.61 -9.51 3.10
CA GLU A 199 18.18 -9.45 2.82
C GLU A 199 17.41 -8.69 3.91
N VAL A 200 17.62 -9.04 5.19
CA VAL A 200 17.02 -8.35 6.34
C VAL A 200 17.35 -6.85 6.35
N ASN A 201 18.60 -6.50 6.03
CA ASN A 201 19.04 -5.10 5.99
C ASN A 201 18.66 -4.38 4.69
N ALA A 202 18.30 -5.08 3.62
CA ALA A 202 17.82 -4.49 2.38
C ALA A 202 16.35 -4.05 2.46
N HIS A 203 15.59 -4.56 3.43
CA HIS A 203 14.21 -4.13 3.72
C HIS A 203 14.14 -2.89 4.60
N GLY A 204 12.95 -2.32 4.70
CA GLY A 204 12.59 -1.29 5.68
C GLY A 204 12.65 0.13 5.13
N VAL A 205 13.32 1.07 5.80
CA VAL A 205 13.28 2.49 5.44
C VAL A 205 14.67 3.09 5.40
N SER A 206 14.96 3.96 4.42
CA SER A 206 16.13 4.85 4.45
C SER A 206 15.71 6.30 4.69
N ILE A 207 16.52 7.02 5.46
CA ILE A 207 16.44 8.46 5.65
C ILE A 207 17.74 9.04 5.12
N VAL A 208 17.65 9.91 4.11
CA VAL A 208 18.82 10.51 3.47
C VAL A 208 18.65 12.02 3.37
N HIS A 209 19.70 12.76 3.70
CA HIS A 209 19.77 14.20 3.51
C HIS A 209 20.08 14.48 2.05
N VAL A 210 19.18 15.18 1.37
CA VAL A 210 19.37 15.65 0.00
C VAL A 210 19.57 17.16 -0.02
N LYS A 211 20.40 17.60 -0.96
CA LYS A 211 20.67 19.03 -1.22
C LYS A 211 20.41 19.32 -2.69
N LYS A 212 19.59 20.32 -2.95
CA LYS A 212 19.30 20.84 -4.29
C LYS A 212 20.10 22.11 -4.56
N ASN A 213 20.78 22.14 -5.69
CA ASN A 213 21.42 23.35 -6.19
C ASN A 213 20.36 24.26 -6.81
N THR A 214 20.26 25.50 -6.32
CA THR A 214 19.22 26.46 -6.74
C THR A 214 19.39 26.97 -8.16
N GLU A 215 20.62 26.93 -8.72
CA GLU A 215 20.90 27.37 -10.09
C GLU A 215 20.70 26.26 -11.12
N SER A 216 21.34 25.11 -10.89
CA SER A 216 21.28 23.97 -11.82
C SER A 216 20.10 23.03 -11.59
N GLN A 217 19.38 23.17 -10.47
CA GLN A 217 18.34 22.27 -9.98
C GLN A 217 18.82 20.82 -9.71
N ALA A 218 20.11 20.52 -9.85
CA ALA A 218 20.69 19.21 -9.54
C ALA A 218 20.51 18.88 -8.05
N VAL A 219 20.16 17.64 -7.77
CA VAL A 219 19.98 17.10 -6.41
C VAL A 219 21.09 16.08 -6.12
N GLU A 220 21.68 16.17 -4.94
CA GLU A 220 22.74 15.27 -4.48
C GLU A 220 22.48 14.78 -3.04
N ILE A 221 22.99 13.60 -2.69
CA ILE A 221 22.95 13.08 -1.32
C ILE A 221 24.14 13.64 -0.52
N VAL A 222 23.85 14.20 0.66
CA VAL A 222 24.84 14.65 1.61
C VAL A 222 25.27 13.48 2.50
N LYS A 223 26.17 12.61 2.01
CA LYS A 223 26.58 11.36 2.70
C LYS A 223 27.13 11.57 4.11
N SER A 224 27.69 12.74 4.43
CA SER A 224 28.20 13.09 5.77
C SER A 224 27.15 13.57 6.76
N SER A 225 25.89 13.59 6.36
CA SER A 225 24.80 14.07 7.22
C SER A 225 24.55 13.14 8.41
N PRO A 226 24.37 13.70 9.62
CA PRO A 226 24.05 12.91 10.82
C PRO A 226 22.62 12.36 10.81
N PHE A 227 21.78 12.78 9.87
CA PHE A 227 20.40 12.27 9.71
C PHE A 227 20.35 10.97 8.91
N ASN A 228 21.37 10.68 8.08
CA ASN A 228 21.38 9.50 7.25
C ASN A 228 21.39 8.24 8.09
N ARG A 229 20.38 7.39 7.90
CA ARG A 229 20.27 6.11 8.60
C ARG A 229 19.34 5.14 7.89
N ARG A 230 19.43 3.88 8.30
CA ARG A 230 18.51 2.81 7.93
C ARG A 230 17.69 2.36 9.13
N ILE A 231 16.44 2.10 8.87
CA ILE A 231 15.52 1.35 9.72
C ILE A 231 15.24 0.06 8.96
N THR A 232 15.53 -1.10 9.55
CA THR A 232 15.53 -2.40 8.86
C THR A 232 14.60 -3.39 9.54
N ALA A 233 14.41 -4.54 8.95
CA ALA A 233 13.64 -5.62 9.57
C ALA A 233 14.20 -6.12 10.92
N SER A 234 15.36 -5.65 11.38
CA SER A 234 15.92 -5.96 12.70
C SER A 234 15.91 -4.79 13.69
N THR A 235 15.52 -3.59 13.28
CA THR A 235 15.48 -2.42 14.17
C THR A 235 14.47 -2.60 15.30
N VAL A 236 14.84 -2.23 16.52
CA VAL A 236 13.93 -2.26 17.68
C VAL A 236 12.86 -1.17 17.51
N MET A 237 11.62 -1.53 17.78
CA MET A 237 10.45 -0.64 17.69
C MET A 237 9.59 -0.74 18.93
N ASP A 238 8.97 0.37 19.32
CA ASP A 238 8.03 0.41 20.42
C ASP A 238 6.59 0.25 19.92
N PHE A 239 5.71 -0.33 20.73
CA PHE A 239 4.27 -0.33 20.51
C PHE A 239 3.60 0.83 21.23
N ALA A 240 2.62 1.47 20.59
CA ALA A 240 1.74 2.45 21.21
C ALA A 240 0.27 2.21 20.78
N GLY A 241 -0.67 2.57 21.65
CA GLY A 241 -2.10 2.37 21.42
C GLY A 241 -2.67 1.14 22.13
N PRO A 242 -3.93 0.76 21.80
CA PRO A 242 -4.73 -0.18 22.61
C PRO A 242 -4.20 -1.62 22.70
N VAL A 243 -3.39 -2.08 21.72
CA VAL A 243 -2.88 -3.45 21.69
C VAL A 243 -1.57 -3.59 22.49
N THR A 244 -0.94 -2.49 22.88
CA THR A 244 0.27 -2.50 23.71
C THR A 244 0.06 -3.33 24.97
N THR A 245 0.99 -4.23 25.28
CA THR A 245 0.95 -5.20 26.40
C THR A 245 -0.11 -6.30 26.29
N SER A 246 -0.85 -6.39 25.19
CA SER A 246 -1.77 -7.50 24.96
C SER A 246 -1.01 -8.83 24.84
N PRO A 247 -1.54 -9.93 25.41
CA PRO A 247 -0.97 -11.28 25.19
C PRO A 247 -0.84 -11.67 23.72
N LEU A 248 -1.62 -11.07 22.82
CA LEU A 248 -1.61 -11.33 21.38
C LEU A 248 -0.28 -10.97 20.69
N ILE A 249 0.52 -10.09 21.31
CA ILE A 249 1.83 -9.62 20.78
C ILE A 249 3.00 -9.97 21.70
N HIS A 250 2.80 -10.84 22.71
CA HIS A 250 3.91 -11.36 23.51
C HIS A 250 4.78 -12.29 22.67
N THR A 251 6.09 -12.11 22.75
CA THR A 251 7.12 -12.94 22.09
C THR A 251 8.30 -13.15 23.03
N ALA A 252 9.19 -14.08 22.71
CA ALA A 252 10.43 -14.26 23.48
C ALA A 252 11.30 -13.00 23.55
N PHE A 253 11.31 -12.19 22.48
CA PHE A 253 12.00 -10.89 22.47
C PHE A 253 11.34 -9.85 23.40
N SER A 254 10.02 -9.83 23.45
CA SER A 254 9.24 -8.88 24.26
C SER A 254 8.15 -9.61 25.04
N PRO A 255 8.50 -10.24 26.18
CA PRO A 255 7.55 -11.01 26.99
C PRO A 255 6.39 -10.19 27.55
N ASN A 256 6.52 -8.86 27.57
CA ASN A 256 5.51 -7.91 28.05
C ASN A 256 4.76 -7.18 26.92
N GLY A 257 5.05 -7.50 25.65
CA GLY A 257 4.38 -6.92 24.49
C GLY A 257 4.56 -5.40 24.30
N ARG A 258 5.70 -4.83 24.73
CA ARG A 258 5.98 -3.39 24.58
C ARG A 258 6.83 -3.06 23.37
N GLN A 259 7.59 -4.02 22.88
CA GLN A 259 8.54 -3.85 21.79
C GLN A 259 8.46 -4.99 20.79
N THR A 260 9.01 -4.77 19.62
CA THR A 260 9.25 -5.78 18.60
C THR A 260 10.53 -5.44 17.83
N ARG A 261 10.91 -6.29 16.88
CA ARG A 261 11.96 -6.02 15.92
C ARG A 261 11.35 -5.88 14.52
N GLY A 262 11.73 -4.83 13.86
CA GLY A 262 11.54 -4.68 12.45
C GLY A 262 10.25 -4.09 11.99
N THR A 263 10.42 -3.55 10.84
CA THR A 263 9.44 -3.29 9.83
C THR A 263 9.93 -3.92 8.54
N GLN A 264 9.03 -4.37 7.72
CA GLN A 264 9.31 -5.02 6.44
C GLN A 264 8.09 -5.01 5.55
N ASN A 265 8.30 -5.24 4.26
CA ASN A 265 7.29 -5.10 3.23
C ASN A 265 6.57 -3.76 3.38
N ASN A 266 7.37 -2.71 3.40
CA ASN A 266 6.88 -1.36 3.52
C ASN A 266 6.60 -0.83 2.11
N CYS A 267 5.33 -0.91 1.70
CA CYS A 267 4.88 -0.47 0.39
C CYS A 267 4.64 1.05 0.38
N GLY A 268 3.42 1.52 0.34
CA GLY A 268 3.09 2.93 0.36
C GLY A 268 3.42 3.65 1.68
N ASN A 269 3.11 4.92 1.74
CA ASN A 269 3.47 5.73 2.88
C ASN A 269 2.47 6.85 3.20
N GLY A 270 2.57 7.39 4.40
CA GLY A 270 1.97 8.64 4.80
C GLY A 270 2.98 9.59 5.45
N TYR A 271 2.54 10.82 5.65
CA TYR A 271 3.29 11.83 6.37
C TYR A 271 2.37 12.81 7.08
N THR A 272 2.91 13.57 8.02
CA THR A 272 2.13 14.46 8.86
C THR A 272 2.69 15.86 8.93
N ARG A 273 1.84 16.80 9.31
CA ARG A 273 2.25 18.17 9.58
C ARG A 273 3.10 18.33 10.85
N TRP A 274 3.14 17.33 11.71
CA TRP A 274 4.06 17.34 12.85
C TRP A 274 5.45 16.75 12.54
N GLY A 275 5.70 16.43 11.26
CA GLY A 275 7.03 16.10 10.74
C GLY A 275 7.41 14.63 10.89
N THR A 276 6.46 13.71 10.96
CA THR A 276 6.71 12.26 10.99
C THR A 276 6.27 11.56 9.71
N TYR A 277 6.91 10.44 9.41
CA TYR A 277 6.71 9.57 8.27
C TYR A 277 6.05 8.25 8.69
N PHE A 278 5.18 7.70 7.84
CA PHE A 278 4.45 6.45 8.10
C PHE A 278 4.71 5.43 6.99
N PRO A 279 5.67 4.52 7.13
CA PRO A 279 5.73 3.32 6.31
C PRO A 279 4.59 2.38 6.70
N ALA A 280 3.99 1.75 5.71
CA ALA A 280 2.89 0.79 5.85
C ALA A 280 3.41 -0.64 5.70
N GLU A 281 3.05 -1.55 6.61
CA GLU A 281 3.47 -2.96 6.57
C GLU A 281 2.41 -3.77 5.83
N GLU A 282 2.70 -4.18 4.62
CA GLU A 282 1.76 -4.82 3.70
C GLU A 282 1.88 -6.36 3.73
N ASN A 283 2.61 -7.01 2.86
CA ASN A 283 2.68 -8.47 2.67
C ASN A 283 3.53 -9.22 3.73
N PHE A 284 3.53 -8.72 4.98
CA PHE A 284 4.36 -9.22 6.09
C PHE A 284 4.19 -10.71 6.40
N ILE A 285 3.02 -11.29 6.12
CA ILE A 285 2.70 -12.67 6.52
C ILE A 285 3.53 -13.70 5.78
N GLY A 286 3.90 -13.42 4.54
CA GLY A 286 4.71 -14.30 3.69
C GLY A 286 6.13 -14.57 4.22
N TYR A 287 6.59 -13.79 5.19
CA TYR A 287 7.92 -13.95 5.79
C TYR A 287 7.98 -15.04 6.87
N PHE A 288 6.82 -15.54 7.30
CA PHE A 288 6.72 -16.52 8.38
C PHE A 288 6.49 -17.93 7.84
N GLN A 289 7.22 -18.89 8.40
CA GLN A 289 6.93 -20.30 8.23
C GLN A 289 6.02 -20.81 9.35
N ARG A 290 5.28 -21.89 9.08
CA ARG A 290 4.58 -22.69 10.06
C ARG A 290 4.65 -24.17 9.70
N SER A 291 5.14 -24.99 10.62
CA SER A 291 5.25 -26.45 10.43
C SER A 291 3.88 -27.14 10.40
N GLY A 292 3.70 -28.14 9.55
CA GLY A 292 2.50 -28.98 9.53
C GLY A 292 2.21 -29.65 10.87
N THR A 293 3.24 -29.96 11.66
CA THR A 293 3.10 -30.54 13.00
C THR A 293 2.51 -29.56 14.02
N ASP A 294 2.61 -28.24 13.79
CA ASP A 294 2.03 -27.21 14.67
C ASP A 294 0.48 -27.26 14.72
N GLN A 295 -0.16 -27.95 13.76
CA GLN A 295 -1.61 -28.21 13.84
C GLN A 295 -2.03 -28.95 15.12
N TYR A 296 -1.12 -29.75 15.66
CA TYR A 296 -1.32 -30.53 16.90
C TYR A 296 -0.82 -29.83 18.16
N ALA A 297 -0.26 -28.64 18.05
CA ALA A 297 0.12 -27.82 19.20
C ALA A 297 -1.12 -27.31 19.96
N GLU A 298 -0.92 -26.93 21.22
CA GLU A 298 -1.98 -26.31 22.02
C GLU A 298 -2.27 -24.89 21.52
N ARG A 299 -3.25 -24.80 20.61
CA ARG A 299 -3.81 -23.55 20.09
C ARG A 299 -5.31 -23.54 20.31
N THR A 300 -5.84 -22.39 20.68
CA THR A 300 -7.29 -22.16 20.73
C THR A 300 -7.89 -22.18 19.32
N GLU A 301 -9.19 -22.44 19.21
CA GLU A 301 -9.89 -22.33 17.92
C GLU A 301 -9.84 -20.90 17.36
N ALA A 302 -9.87 -19.88 18.21
CA ALA A 302 -9.70 -18.49 17.81
C ALA A 302 -8.33 -18.24 17.14
N GLU A 303 -7.23 -18.75 17.70
CA GLU A 303 -5.90 -18.66 17.07
C GLU A 303 -5.86 -19.37 15.71
N LYS A 304 -6.49 -20.55 15.57
CA LYS A 304 -6.53 -21.28 14.30
C LYS A 304 -7.32 -20.51 13.24
N ILE A 305 -8.48 -19.93 13.61
CA ILE A 305 -9.28 -19.06 12.74
C ILE A 305 -8.45 -17.86 12.26
N ALA A 306 -7.79 -17.17 13.19
CA ALA A 306 -6.96 -16.01 12.88
C ALA A 306 -5.79 -16.38 11.95
N LEU A 307 -5.04 -17.44 12.26
CA LEU A 307 -3.94 -17.92 11.42
C LEU A 307 -4.42 -18.26 10.00
N LYS A 308 -5.58 -18.92 9.87
CA LYS A 308 -6.15 -19.24 8.57
C LYS A 308 -6.52 -17.98 7.79
N ARG A 309 -7.20 -17.01 8.44
CA ARG A 309 -7.64 -15.77 7.79
C ARG A 309 -6.47 -14.89 7.34
N TYR A 310 -5.35 -14.95 8.06
CA TYR A 310 -4.13 -14.20 7.73
C TYR A 310 -3.08 -14.99 6.93
N GLY A 311 -3.46 -16.14 6.34
CA GLY A 311 -2.60 -16.86 5.39
C GLY A 311 -1.59 -17.84 6.00
N LEU A 312 -1.61 -18.07 7.33
CA LEU A 312 -0.82 -19.11 8.02
C LEU A 312 -1.62 -20.37 8.37
N GLY A 313 -2.80 -20.55 7.76
CA GLY A 313 -3.54 -21.81 7.82
C GLY A 313 -2.76 -22.96 7.20
N LEU A 314 -2.86 -24.14 7.78
CA LEU A 314 -2.21 -25.34 7.27
C LEU A 314 -3.17 -26.14 6.38
N GLU A 315 -2.67 -26.62 5.26
CA GLU A 315 -3.41 -27.47 4.32
C GLU A 315 -3.19 -28.93 4.64
N ILE A 316 -4.24 -29.75 4.41
CA ILE A 316 -4.18 -31.20 4.57
C ILE A 316 -3.39 -31.80 3.40
N SER A 317 -2.46 -32.71 3.69
CA SER A 317 -1.86 -33.56 2.69
C SER A 317 -2.81 -34.70 2.31
N TYR A 318 -3.07 -34.87 1.03
CA TYR A 318 -3.97 -35.90 0.51
C TYR A 318 -3.22 -36.96 -0.27
N GLN A 319 -3.69 -38.21 -0.17
CA GLN A 319 -3.15 -39.33 -0.94
C GLN A 319 -3.30 -39.06 -2.45
N THR A 320 -2.24 -39.33 -3.20
CA THR A 320 -2.20 -39.08 -4.65
C THR A 320 -2.00 -40.36 -5.43
N GLU A 321 -2.62 -40.46 -6.62
CA GLU A 321 -2.27 -41.54 -7.56
C GLU A 321 -0.82 -41.41 -7.98
N LYS A 322 -0.14 -42.52 -8.17
CA LYS A 322 1.26 -42.59 -8.61
C LYS A 322 1.37 -43.22 -9.99
N ASN A 323 2.33 -42.77 -10.76
CA ASN A 323 2.80 -43.42 -11.98
C ASN A 323 3.58 -44.69 -11.64
N ALA A 324 3.89 -45.53 -12.65
CA ALA A 324 4.68 -46.75 -12.46
C ALA A 324 6.12 -46.50 -11.93
N ASP A 325 6.63 -45.30 -12.11
CA ASP A 325 7.97 -44.87 -11.62
C ASP A 325 7.89 -44.22 -10.20
N GLY A 326 6.69 -44.20 -9.57
CA GLY A 326 6.46 -43.64 -8.24
C GLY A 326 6.21 -42.14 -8.20
N THR A 327 6.28 -41.42 -9.33
CA THR A 327 5.97 -39.99 -9.40
C THR A 327 4.47 -39.73 -9.26
N VAL A 328 4.10 -38.51 -8.79
CA VAL A 328 2.69 -38.09 -8.66
C VAL A 328 2.04 -38.01 -10.04
N LYS A 329 0.93 -38.70 -10.21
CA LYS A 329 0.15 -38.68 -11.45
C LYS A 329 -0.63 -37.37 -11.60
N ARG A 330 -0.60 -36.84 -12.80
CA ARG A 330 -1.30 -35.60 -13.17
C ARG A 330 -2.27 -35.84 -14.32
N ASP A 331 -3.34 -35.07 -14.39
CA ASP A 331 -4.27 -35.07 -15.51
C ASP A 331 -3.69 -34.35 -16.76
N GLU A 332 -4.46 -34.30 -17.84
CA GLU A 332 -4.05 -33.66 -19.11
C GLU A 332 -3.83 -32.15 -18.98
N LYS A 333 -4.33 -31.52 -17.91
CA LYS A 333 -4.13 -30.09 -17.57
C LYS A 333 -3.00 -29.88 -16.58
N GLY A 334 -2.28 -30.93 -16.17
CA GLY A 334 -1.19 -30.87 -15.21
C GLY A 334 -1.61 -30.93 -13.74
N SER A 335 -2.90 -31.04 -13.43
CA SER A 335 -3.42 -31.08 -12.05
C SER A 335 -3.15 -32.44 -11.40
N ILE A 336 -2.87 -32.43 -10.07
CA ILE A 336 -2.64 -33.67 -9.31
C ILE A 336 -3.93 -34.48 -9.22
N ILE A 337 -3.82 -35.81 -9.47
CA ILE A 337 -4.91 -36.75 -9.30
C ILE A 337 -4.84 -37.31 -7.88
N TYR A 338 -5.88 -37.03 -7.09
CA TYR A 338 -6.02 -37.48 -5.72
C TYR A 338 -6.81 -38.79 -5.64
N ILE A 339 -6.43 -39.65 -4.69
CA ILE A 339 -7.20 -40.82 -4.31
C ILE A 339 -8.44 -40.35 -3.56
N LYS A 340 -9.61 -40.90 -3.95
CA LYS A 340 -10.89 -40.51 -3.37
C LYS A 340 -11.56 -41.70 -2.69
N ASP A 341 -12.38 -41.46 -1.67
CA ASP A 341 -13.20 -42.42 -1.01
C ASP A 341 -14.48 -42.80 -1.83
N ALA A 342 -15.33 -43.62 -1.26
CA ALA A 342 -16.58 -44.05 -1.90
C ALA A 342 -17.61 -42.92 -2.10
N PHE A 343 -17.43 -41.78 -1.45
CA PHE A 343 -18.27 -40.58 -1.56
C PHE A 343 -17.69 -39.53 -2.50
N GLY A 344 -16.48 -39.78 -3.04
CA GLY A 344 -15.77 -38.88 -3.95
C GLY A 344 -14.90 -37.82 -3.23
N GLU A 345 -14.75 -37.91 -1.90
CA GLU A 345 -13.92 -37.02 -1.12
C GLU A 345 -12.46 -37.46 -1.16
N LYS A 346 -11.52 -36.49 -1.14
CA LYS A 346 -10.08 -36.77 -1.10
C LYS A 346 -9.69 -37.44 0.22
N ILE A 347 -8.88 -38.50 0.16
CA ILE A 347 -8.44 -39.24 1.34
C ILE A 347 -7.20 -38.56 1.93
N PRO A 348 -7.20 -38.09 3.20
CA PRO A 348 -6.02 -37.55 3.84
C PRO A 348 -4.87 -38.57 3.94
N GLU A 349 -3.64 -38.09 3.86
CA GLU A 349 -2.48 -38.87 4.31
C GLU A 349 -2.43 -38.87 5.84
N LEU A 350 -2.00 -39.99 6.41
CA LEU A 350 -1.89 -40.18 7.86
C LEU A 350 -0.45 -40.47 8.25
N ASP A 351 -0.03 -39.96 9.41
CA ASP A 351 1.24 -40.28 10.02
C ASP A 351 1.22 -41.67 10.67
N ASP A 352 2.36 -42.08 11.23
CA ASP A 352 2.51 -43.38 11.90
C ASP A 352 1.61 -43.54 13.15
N GLN A 353 1.03 -42.46 13.63
CA GLN A 353 0.09 -42.42 14.77
C GLN A 353 -1.38 -42.38 14.30
N GLY A 354 -1.63 -42.40 12.99
CA GLY A 354 -2.95 -42.31 12.39
C GLY A 354 -3.56 -40.91 12.39
N ARG A 355 -2.76 -39.88 12.59
CA ARG A 355 -3.19 -38.47 12.55
C ARG A 355 -3.05 -37.93 11.11
N THR A 356 -3.95 -37.05 10.69
CA THR A 356 -3.90 -36.37 9.39
C THR A 356 -2.56 -35.60 9.23
N ILE A 357 -1.86 -35.79 8.13
CA ILE A 357 -0.67 -35.03 7.82
C ILE A 357 -1.08 -33.65 7.27
N TYR A 358 -0.50 -32.58 7.80
CA TYR A 358 -0.62 -31.22 7.29
C TYR A 358 0.68 -30.80 6.61
N LEU A 359 0.55 -30.06 5.52
CA LEU A 359 1.70 -29.50 4.79
C LEU A 359 2.31 -28.34 5.55
N ASP A 360 3.64 -28.22 5.50
CA ASP A 360 4.33 -27.05 6.02
C ASP A 360 3.94 -25.80 5.20
N LYS A 361 3.69 -24.69 5.88
CA LYS A 361 3.62 -23.36 5.27
C LYS A 361 5.03 -22.78 5.25
N SER A 362 5.65 -22.76 4.08
CA SER A 362 7.00 -22.20 3.90
C SER A 362 6.96 -20.67 3.95
N SER A 363 8.02 -20.06 4.47
CA SER A 363 8.28 -18.63 4.34
C SER A 363 8.81 -18.29 2.94
N ARG A 364 8.67 -17.01 2.54
CA ARG A 364 9.12 -16.50 1.23
C ARG A 364 10.63 -16.68 1.02
N TYR A 365 11.43 -16.36 2.05
CA TYR A 365 12.89 -16.28 1.93
C TYR A 365 13.66 -17.32 2.75
N ALA A 366 12.98 -18.15 3.52
CA ALA A 366 13.57 -19.18 4.39
C ALA A 366 14.62 -18.63 5.39
N TRP A 367 14.38 -17.42 5.94
CA TRP A 367 15.26 -16.77 6.91
C TRP A 367 15.38 -17.57 8.21
N GLU A 368 14.33 -18.29 8.61
CA GLU A 368 14.30 -19.20 9.77
C GLU A 368 15.31 -20.34 9.67
N THR A 369 15.82 -20.61 8.48
CA THR A 369 16.79 -21.72 8.26
C THR A 369 18.24 -21.30 8.46
N ALA A 370 18.54 -19.99 8.61
CA ALA A 370 19.91 -19.51 8.74
C ALA A 370 20.57 -20.09 10.01
N PRO A 371 21.84 -20.55 9.93
CA PRO A 371 22.58 -21.01 11.08
C PRO A 371 22.96 -19.81 11.94
N ALA A 372 22.31 -19.65 13.08
CA ALA A 372 22.59 -18.56 14.00
C ALA A 372 23.68 -18.94 15.00
N SER A 373 24.55 -17.98 15.34
CA SER A 373 25.30 -18.02 16.59
C SER A 373 24.29 -17.87 17.77
N LEU A 374 24.66 -18.30 19.00
CA LEU A 374 23.79 -18.15 20.17
C LEU A 374 23.35 -16.70 20.42
N GLU A 375 24.16 -15.73 19.99
CA GLU A 375 23.87 -14.29 20.17
C GLU A 375 22.85 -13.75 19.16
N SER A 376 22.69 -14.41 18.01
CA SER A 376 21.75 -14.00 16.96
C SER A 376 20.55 -14.94 16.77
N GLN A 377 20.37 -15.92 17.67
CA GLN A 377 19.33 -16.93 17.54
C GLN A 377 17.93 -16.32 17.37
N ASP A 378 17.58 -15.29 18.14
CA ASP A 378 16.30 -14.61 18.08
C ASP A 378 16.07 -13.88 16.73
N MET A 379 17.13 -13.55 16.01
CA MET A 379 17.06 -12.89 14.72
C MET A 379 16.48 -13.79 13.61
N TYR A 380 16.57 -15.10 13.78
CA TYR A 380 16.09 -16.09 12.82
C TYR A 380 14.88 -16.88 13.33
N ASP A 381 14.89 -17.30 14.63
CA ASP A 381 13.79 -18.03 15.24
C ASP A 381 12.44 -17.27 15.16
N ARG A 382 12.47 -15.93 15.14
CA ARG A 382 11.28 -15.07 15.06
C ARG A 382 10.48 -15.22 13.76
N TRP A 383 11.06 -15.82 12.73
CA TRP A 383 10.38 -16.07 11.46
C TRP A 383 9.64 -17.41 11.44
N SER A 384 9.65 -18.14 12.58
CA SER A 384 8.84 -19.33 12.78
C SER A 384 7.65 -19.02 13.69
N ALA A 385 6.43 -19.25 13.19
CA ALA A 385 5.20 -19.07 13.94
C ALA A 385 4.80 -20.31 14.77
N ASP A 386 5.70 -21.29 14.92
CA ASP A 386 5.41 -22.53 15.63
C ASP A 386 5.34 -22.36 17.15
N VAL A 387 4.47 -23.15 17.78
CA VAL A 387 4.45 -23.33 19.24
C VAL A 387 5.61 -24.24 19.63
N THR A 388 6.65 -23.65 20.24
CA THR A 388 7.86 -24.41 20.65
C THR A 388 8.08 -24.43 22.15
N LYS A 389 7.37 -23.57 22.91
CA LYS A 389 7.48 -23.45 24.37
C LYS A 389 6.10 -23.42 25.02
N ALA A 390 6.08 -23.38 26.36
CA ALA A 390 4.84 -23.42 27.16
C ALA A 390 4.01 -22.12 27.01
N SER A 391 4.63 -20.98 26.73
CA SER A 391 3.91 -19.70 26.59
C SER A 391 4.45 -18.88 25.42
N ALA A 392 3.61 -18.02 24.87
CA ALA A 392 3.97 -17.09 23.80
C ALA A 392 5.09 -16.12 24.19
N SER A 393 5.25 -15.80 25.47
CA SER A 393 6.36 -14.99 25.99
C SER A 393 7.72 -15.70 26.00
N GLN A 394 7.77 -16.97 25.56
CA GLN A 394 8.98 -17.79 25.54
C GLN A 394 9.32 -18.28 24.11
N ASP A 395 8.46 -18.07 23.15
CA ASP A 395 8.68 -18.40 21.74
C ASP A 395 8.19 -17.28 20.82
N TYR A 396 8.09 -17.54 19.51
CA TYR A 396 7.73 -16.58 18.48
C TYR A 396 6.39 -16.88 17.80
N ARG A 397 5.50 -17.73 18.41
CA ARG A 397 4.18 -18.07 17.84
C ARG A 397 3.33 -16.85 17.50
N ASN A 398 3.52 -15.73 18.20
CA ASN A 398 2.83 -14.46 18.00
C ASN A 398 3.67 -13.43 17.20
N ALA A 399 4.86 -13.78 16.73
CA ALA A 399 5.66 -12.84 15.93
C ALA A 399 4.89 -12.31 14.71
N PRO A 400 4.05 -13.09 13.98
CA PRO A 400 3.24 -12.55 12.90
C PRO A 400 2.29 -11.42 13.35
N ASN A 401 1.82 -11.43 14.60
CA ASN A 401 0.93 -10.38 15.13
C ASN A 401 1.67 -9.08 15.47
N THR A 402 3.00 -9.08 15.44
CA THR A 402 3.81 -7.87 15.67
C THR A 402 4.05 -7.07 14.40
N PHE A 403 3.57 -7.55 13.24
CA PHE A 403 3.61 -6.89 11.94
C PHE A 403 2.20 -6.64 11.38
N GLY A 404 2.12 -5.87 10.30
CA GLY A 404 0.86 -5.44 9.70
C GLY A 404 0.28 -4.19 10.38
N TRP A 405 1.13 -3.32 10.89
CA TRP A 405 0.77 -2.07 11.56
C TRP A 405 1.32 -0.87 10.79
N ILE A 406 0.72 0.30 10.99
CA ILE A 406 1.35 1.55 10.61
C ILE A 406 2.49 1.86 11.59
N VAL A 407 3.66 2.13 11.03
CA VAL A 407 4.85 2.53 11.78
C VAL A 407 5.01 4.03 11.70
N GLU A 408 5.23 4.72 12.79
CA GLU A 408 5.59 6.14 12.81
C GLU A 408 7.10 6.30 13.02
N ILE A 409 7.73 7.13 12.18
CA ILE A 409 9.16 7.45 12.22
C ILE A 409 9.33 8.96 12.31
N ASP A 410 10.11 9.45 13.28
CA ASP A 410 10.59 10.84 13.30
C ASP A 410 11.94 10.91 12.53
N PRO A 411 11.98 11.47 11.32
CA PRO A 411 13.21 11.52 10.54
C PRO A 411 14.25 12.47 11.13
N PHE A 412 13.85 13.39 12.00
CA PHE A 412 14.72 14.39 12.63
C PHE A 412 15.33 13.93 13.97
N ASP A 413 14.82 12.85 14.57
CA ASP A 413 15.41 12.24 15.77
C ASP A 413 16.01 10.86 15.49
N SER A 414 17.31 10.82 15.20
CA SER A 414 18.04 9.60 14.89
C SER A 414 18.24 8.65 16.07
N ARG A 415 17.84 9.04 17.28
CA ARG A 415 18.03 8.25 18.51
C ARG A 415 16.73 7.61 19.02
N SER A 416 15.59 8.03 18.47
CA SER A 416 14.30 7.47 18.84
C SER A 416 14.06 6.11 18.16
N ASN A 417 13.35 5.21 18.84
CA ASN A 417 12.80 4.02 18.21
C ASN A 417 11.59 4.41 17.36
N PRO A 418 11.38 3.79 16.19
CA PRO A 418 10.09 3.87 15.50
C PRO A 418 8.96 3.29 16.36
N VAL A 419 7.73 3.76 16.12
CA VAL A 419 6.56 3.40 16.94
C VAL A 419 5.48 2.75 16.07
N LYS A 420 5.05 1.52 16.42
CA LYS A 420 3.90 0.87 15.79
C LYS A 420 2.59 1.37 16.41
N ARG A 421 1.73 2.00 15.60
CA ARG A 421 0.49 2.67 16.01
C ARG A 421 -0.71 1.73 15.94
N THR A 422 -0.97 1.00 17.03
CA THR A 422 -1.91 -0.12 17.03
C THR A 422 -3.40 0.26 16.98
N ALA A 423 -3.75 1.52 17.21
CA ALA A 423 -5.15 1.99 17.10
C ALA A 423 -5.65 2.04 15.65
N LEU A 424 -4.75 2.00 14.66
CA LEU A 424 -5.09 2.02 13.24
C LEU A 424 -5.44 0.63 12.67
N GLY A 425 -5.48 -0.41 13.51
CA GLY A 425 -5.80 -1.78 13.11
C GLY A 425 -4.61 -2.52 12.46
N ARG A 426 -4.74 -3.85 12.32
CA ARG A 426 -3.74 -4.73 11.75
C ARG A 426 -4.28 -5.45 10.53
N PHE A 427 -3.67 -5.20 9.38
CA PHE A 427 -3.95 -5.83 8.08
C PHE A 427 -2.77 -5.60 7.13
N ALA A 428 -2.86 -5.98 5.86
CA ALA A 428 -1.83 -5.64 4.87
C ALA A 428 -2.00 -4.17 4.46
N HIS A 429 -1.41 -3.28 5.25
CA HIS A 429 -1.48 -1.84 4.99
C HIS A 429 -0.71 -1.49 3.73
N GLU A 430 -1.44 -1.02 2.73
CA GLU A 430 -0.80 -0.46 1.55
C GLU A 430 -0.19 0.90 1.85
N ASP A 431 -1.01 1.84 2.34
CA ASP A 431 -0.54 3.15 2.79
C ASP A 431 -1.32 3.67 4.01
N CYS A 432 -1.06 4.92 4.42
CA CYS A 432 -1.80 5.59 5.48
C CYS A 432 -1.84 7.10 5.25
N ARG A 433 -2.94 7.61 4.71
CA ARG A 433 -3.09 9.04 4.40
C ARG A 433 -3.88 9.79 5.45
N ALA A 434 -3.25 10.82 6.00
CA ALA A 434 -3.92 11.74 6.91
C ALA A 434 -4.88 12.67 6.15
N SER A 435 -6.03 12.98 6.76
CA SER A 435 -6.94 14.03 6.31
C SER A 435 -6.28 15.40 6.34
N ARG A 436 -6.92 16.41 5.76
CA ARG A 436 -6.46 17.79 5.89
C ARG A 436 -6.38 18.22 7.37
N ALA A 437 -5.34 18.96 7.69
CA ALA A 437 -5.12 19.51 9.03
C ALA A 437 -5.91 20.82 9.21
N VAL A 438 -7.16 20.72 9.65
CA VAL A 438 -8.04 21.87 9.90
C VAL A 438 -8.14 22.11 11.40
N GLU A 439 -7.77 23.31 11.87
CA GLU A 439 -7.78 23.66 13.30
C GLU A 439 -9.15 23.40 13.94
N GLY A 440 -9.15 22.71 15.08
CA GLY A 440 -10.37 22.36 15.83
C GLY A 440 -11.17 21.20 15.26
N GLN A 441 -10.78 20.60 14.13
CA GLN A 441 -11.36 19.36 13.59
C GLN A 441 -10.55 18.14 14.02
N GLN A 442 -11.19 16.96 14.10
CA GLN A 442 -10.52 15.69 14.34
C GLN A 442 -9.72 15.29 13.11
N PHE A 443 -8.56 14.64 13.30
CA PHE A 443 -7.86 13.97 12.23
C PHE A 443 -8.54 12.65 11.88
N ALA A 444 -8.59 12.33 10.58
CA ALA A 444 -8.81 10.97 10.09
C ALA A 444 -7.57 10.47 9.35
N PHE A 445 -7.43 9.14 9.32
CA PHE A 445 -6.42 8.42 8.55
C PHE A 445 -7.15 7.37 7.71
N TYR A 446 -6.90 7.35 6.41
CA TYR A 446 -7.52 6.44 5.46
C TYR A 446 -6.46 5.45 4.97
N MET A 447 -6.82 4.18 4.80
CA MET A 447 -5.90 3.08 4.56
C MET A 447 -6.54 2.03 3.65
N GLY A 448 -5.78 1.51 2.68
CA GLY A 448 -6.10 0.33 1.89
C GLY A 448 -5.57 -0.94 2.53
N ASP A 449 -6.25 -2.07 2.34
CA ASP A 449 -5.77 -3.42 2.66
C ASP A 449 -5.56 -4.15 1.33
N ASP A 450 -4.32 -4.17 0.84
CA ASP A 450 -4.05 -4.76 -0.46
C ASP A 450 -4.09 -6.28 -0.43
N SER A 451 -5.20 -6.79 -0.90
CA SER A 451 -5.42 -8.17 -1.34
C SER A 451 -6.80 -8.26 -2.01
N ARG A 452 -7.01 -9.24 -2.86
CA ARG A 452 -8.27 -9.45 -3.57
C ARG A 452 -9.43 -9.67 -2.61
N GLY A 453 -10.40 -8.73 -2.61
CA GLY A 453 -11.60 -8.81 -1.77
C GLY A 453 -11.40 -8.33 -0.34
N GLU A 454 -10.33 -7.60 -0.06
CA GLU A 454 -10.12 -6.93 1.22
C GLU A 454 -10.75 -5.53 1.25
N TYR A 455 -10.46 -4.71 2.25
CA TYR A 455 -11.29 -3.61 2.69
C TYR A 455 -10.57 -2.26 2.67
N ILE A 456 -11.35 -1.18 2.65
CA ILE A 456 -10.88 0.18 2.93
C ILE A 456 -11.23 0.51 4.38
N TYR A 457 -10.26 1.05 5.12
CA TYR A 457 -10.39 1.38 6.54
C TYR A 457 -10.19 2.88 6.80
N LYS A 458 -10.74 3.32 7.95
CA LYS A 458 -10.59 4.69 8.44
C LYS A 458 -10.37 4.67 9.94
N PHE A 459 -9.42 5.46 10.41
CA PHE A 459 -9.27 5.78 11.83
C PHE A 459 -9.56 7.27 12.04
N VAL A 460 -10.33 7.61 13.07
CA VAL A 460 -10.66 8.99 13.47
C VAL A 460 -10.13 9.24 14.86
N SER A 461 -9.20 10.17 15.00
CA SER A 461 -8.61 10.57 16.27
C SER A 461 -9.68 11.19 17.22
N ASP A 462 -9.62 10.89 18.52
CA ASP A 462 -10.41 11.60 19.52
C ASP A 462 -9.96 13.06 19.69
N ALA A 463 -8.69 13.34 19.41
CA ALA A 463 -8.12 14.68 19.54
C ALA A 463 -8.41 15.54 18.30
N LYS A 464 -8.63 16.82 18.54
CA LYS A 464 -8.78 17.83 17.50
C LYS A 464 -7.44 18.47 17.19
N TRP A 465 -7.22 18.79 15.91
CA TRP A 465 -5.98 19.41 15.45
C TRP A 465 -5.73 20.77 16.11
N ASP A 466 -4.51 20.93 16.64
CA ASP A 466 -3.99 22.20 17.15
C ASP A 466 -2.69 22.53 16.36
N PRO A 467 -2.61 23.68 15.66
CA PRO A 467 -1.40 24.08 14.92
C PRO A 467 -0.12 24.17 15.77
N LYS A 468 -0.23 24.24 17.11
CA LYS A 468 0.91 24.19 18.02
C LYS A 468 1.64 22.83 18.03
N ASP A 469 1.00 21.78 17.48
CA ASP A 469 1.60 20.46 17.40
C ASP A 469 2.49 20.27 16.15
N ILE A 470 2.58 21.27 15.26
CA ILE A 470 3.57 21.27 14.17
C ILE A 470 4.98 21.07 14.76
N ASN A 471 5.79 20.22 14.15
CA ASN A 471 7.17 19.89 14.56
C ASN A 471 7.30 19.30 15.97
N THR A 472 6.29 18.62 16.47
CA THR A 472 6.37 17.99 17.81
C THR A 472 6.63 16.49 17.77
N GLY A 473 6.81 15.89 16.57
CA GLY A 473 7.18 14.50 16.37
C GLY A 473 6.23 13.53 17.09
N TYR A 474 6.77 12.50 17.72
CA TYR A 474 5.98 11.44 18.39
C TYR A 474 5.00 11.95 19.46
N ARG A 475 5.23 13.16 20.04
CA ARG A 475 4.26 13.72 20.99
C ARG A 475 2.91 14.00 20.32
N ALA A 476 2.92 14.48 19.09
CA ALA A 476 1.69 14.63 18.31
C ALA A 476 1.16 13.26 17.88
N GLY A 477 2.02 12.33 17.46
CA GLY A 477 1.62 10.95 17.18
C GLY A 477 0.88 10.30 18.35
N ASP A 478 1.39 10.43 19.58
CA ASP A 478 0.71 9.92 20.77
C ASP A 478 -0.64 10.56 21.02
N LYS A 479 -0.78 11.86 20.73
CA LYS A 479 -2.05 12.59 20.87
C LYS A 479 -3.08 12.19 19.82
N TYR A 480 -2.64 12.00 18.56
CA TYR A 480 -3.59 11.85 17.43
C TYR A 480 -3.78 10.41 16.97
N MET A 481 -2.91 9.46 17.35
CA MET A 481 -2.91 8.11 16.78
C MET A 481 -3.07 6.99 17.83
N ASN A 482 -3.12 7.30 19.13
CA ASN A 482 -3.27 6.26 20.16
C ASN A 482 -4.72 6.05 20.59
N ASN A 483 -5.60 7.07 20.46
CA ASN A 483 -6.98 7.01 20.91
C ASN A 483 -7.90 7.57 19.83
N GLY A 484 -8.97 6.84 19.51
CA GLY A 484 -9.93 7.20 18.48
C GLY A 484 -10.85 6.05 18.14
N LYS A 485 -11.51 6.19 17.00
CA LYS A 485 -12.46 5.21 16.49
C LYS A 485 -11.94 4.61 15.18
N PHE A 486 -12.03 3.31 15.07
CA PHE A 486 -11.61 2.55 13.90
C PHE A 486 -12.84 2.07 13.12
N TYR A 487 -12.82 2.18 11.80
CA TYR A 487 -13.95 1.91 10.91
C TYR A 487 -13.53 1.13 9.68
N VAL A 488 -14.50 0.43 9.08
CA VAL A 488 -14.41 -0.20 7.75
C VAL A 488 -15.50 0.34 6.83
N ALA A 489 -15.20 0.46 5.53
CA ALA A 489 -16.10 1.02 4.54
C ALA A 489 -17.18 0.02 4.08
N LYS A 490 -18.40 0.52 3.85
CA LYS A 490 -19.47 -0.16 3.13
C LYS A 490 -20.07 0.76 2.08
N PHE A 491 -19.93 0.37 0.82
CA PHE A 491 -20.43 1.10 -0.35
C PHE A 491 -21.84 0.62 -0.73
N ASN A 492 -22.75 1.54 -0.99
CA ASN A 492 -24.10 1.26 -1.46
C ASN A 492 -24.24 1.57 -2.94
N ALA A 493 -25.11 0.86 -3.64
CA ALA A 493 -25.31 0.99 -5.09
C ALA A 493 -25.90 2.34 -5.54
N ASP A 494 -26.40 3.15 -4.62
CA ASP A 494 -26.99 4.47 -4.87
C ASP A 494 -25.97 5.63 -4.78
N GLY A 495 -24.67 5.34 -4.63
CA GLY A 495 -23.61 6.35 -4.48
C GLY A 495 -23.41 6.84 -3.06
N THR A 496 -24.12 6.28 -2.09
CA THR A 496 -23.85 6.53 -0.67
C THR A 496 -22.96 5.44 -0.07
N GLY A 497 -22.31 5.75 1.05
CA GLY A 497 -21.54 4.77 1.79
C GLY A 497 -21.62 5.02 3.30
N GLN A 498 -21.14 4.03 4.05
CA GLN A 498 -21.14 4.05 5.51
C GLN A 498 -19.80 3.60 6.06
N TRP A 499 -19.33 4.25 7.11
CA TRP A 499 -18.26 3.81 7.97
C TRP A 499 -18.84 2.99 9.13
N ILE A 500 -18.53 1.70 9.16
CA ILE A 500 -18.99 0.78 10.22
C ILE A 500 -17.91 0.74 11.29
N GLU A 501 -18.23 1.20 12.51
CA GLU A 501 -17.26 1.21 13.62
C GLU A 501 -16.88 -0.21 14.05
N LEU A 502 -15.57 -0.46 14.10
CA LEU A 502 -14.95 -1.69 14.56
C LEU A 502 -14.46 -1.50 16.01
N ALA A 503 -15.31 -1.84 16.98
CA ALA A 503 -14.97 -1.80 18.39
C ALA A 503 -15.65 -2.97 19.13
N HIS A 504 -15.00 -3.49 20.16
CA HIS A 504 -15.57 -4.55 20.99
C HIS A 504 -16.93 -4.14 21.58
N GLY A 505 -17.92 -5.01 21.48
CA GLY A 505 -19.30 -4.75 21.94
C GLY A 505 -20.17 -3.99 20.94
N LYS A 506 -19.63 -3.47 19.84
CA LYS A 506 -20.39 -2.78 18.77
C LYS A 506 -20.57 -3.67 17.56
N ASN A 507 -21.62 -3.42 16.78
CA ASN A 507 -21.93 -4.06 15.49
C ASN A 507 -21.80 -5.61 15.50
N GLY A 508 -22.04 -6.24 16.67
CA GLY A 508 -21.95 -7.70 16.84
C GLY A 508 -20.52 -8.22 17.10
N LEU A 509 -19.52 -7.35 17.26
CA LEU A 509 -18.14 -7.74 17.57
C LEU A 509 -18.01 -8.07 19.05
N THR A 510 -18.41 -9.28 19.42
CA THR A 510 -18.44 -9.80 20.80
C THR A 510 -17.86 -11.21 20.86
N ALA A 511 -17.66 -11.73 22.07
CA ALA A 511 -17.21 -13.11 22.28
C ALA A 511 -18.17 -14.19 21.73
N GLN A 512 -19.40 -13.81 21.36
CA GLN A 512 -20.41 -14.69 20.76
C GLN A 512 -20.52 -14.53 19.23
N ASN A 513 -19.65 -13.73 18.59
CA ASN A 513 -19.67 -13.57 17.15
C ASN A 513 -19.34 -14.90 16.44
N ALA A 514 -20.07 -15.21 15.37
CA ALA A 514 -19.92 -16.49 14.66
C ALA A 514 -18.66 -16.56 13.79
N VAL A 515 -18.13 -15.41 13.34
CA VAL A 515 -16.92 -15.34 12.51
C VAL A 515 -15.67 -15.50 13.38
N TYR A 516 -15.61 -14.74 14.51
CA TYR A 516 -14.52 -14.77 15.43
C TYR A 516 -14.99 -14.31 16.83
N PRO A 517 -14.57 -14.97 17.94
CA PRO A 517 -14.99 -14.61 19.30
C PRO A 517 -14.18 -13.43 19.84
N PHE A 518 -14.56 -12.19 19.45
CA PHE A 518 -13.89 -10.96 19.91
C PHE A 518 -14.09 -10.76 21.41
N SER A 519 -13.03 -10.75 22.18
CA SER A 519 -13.04 -10.62 23.66
C SER A 519 -12.66 -9.23 24.14
N SER A 520 -12.05 -8.40 23.29
CA SER A 520 -11.52 -7.07 23.62
C SER A 520 -11.34 -6.20 22.37
N ASP A 521 -11.08 -4.90 22.57
CA ASP A 521 -10.64 -4.03 21.46
C ASP A 521 -9.29 -4.48 20.89
N ALA A 522 -8.42 -5.07 21.70
CA ALA A 522 -7.16 -5.62 21.20
C ALA A 522 -7.39 -6.78 20.21
N ASP A 523 -8.41 -7.62 20.41
CA ASP A 523 -8.78 -8.65 19.41
C ASP A 523 -9.29 -8.00 18.12
N VAL A 524 -10.19 -7.00 18.22
CA VAL A 524 -10.77 -6.31 17.06
C VAL A 524 -9.67 -5.66 16.20
N LEU A 525 -8.75 -4.95 16.85
CA LEU A 525 -7.66 -4.25 16.16
C LEU A 525 -6.60 -5.20 15.61
N THR A 526 -6.26 -6.28 16.34
CA THR A 526 -5.27 -7.28 15.87
C THR A 526 -5.83 -8.12 14.72
N PHE A 527 -7.15 -8.33 14.71
CA PHE A 527 -7.83 -9.16 13.70
C PHE A 527 -8.86 -8.34 12.90
N ALA A 528 -8.42 -7.17 12.41
CA ALA A 528 -9.27 -6.21 11.69
C ALA A 528 -9.97 -6.82 10.46
N ARG A 529 -9.30 -7.71 9.72
CA ARG A 529 -9.90 -8.45 8.60
C ARG A 529 -11.10 -9.29 9.04
N LEU A 530 -10.99 -10.03 10.15
CA LEU A 530 -12.10 -10.79 10.73
C LEU A 530 -13.22 -9.89 11.25
N ALA A 531 -12.90 -8.71 11.76
CA ALA A 531 -13.90 -7.73 12.16
C ALA A 531 -14.64 -7.17 10.93
N GLY A 532 -13.95 -6.86 9.86
CA GLY A 532 -14.54 -6.46 8.57
C GLY A 532 -15.48 -7.54 7.98
N ASP A 533 -15.03 -8.81 8.02
CA ASP A 533 -15.85 -9.96 7.62
C ASP A 533 -17.15 -10.03 8.46
N ALA A 534 -17.03 -9.88 9.77
CA ALA A 534 -18.16 -10.01 10.70
C ALA A 534 -19.21 -8.91 10.55
N VAL A 535 -18.83 -7.72 10.14
CA VAL A 535 -19.77 -6.58 9.93
C VAL A 535 -20.26 -6.47 8.49
N GLY A 536 -19.77 -7.29 7.57
CA GLY A 536 -20.18 -7.31 6.17
C GLY A 536 -19.71 -6.08 5.40
N ALA A 537 -18.45 -5.73 5.54
CA ALA A 537 -17.80 -4.68 4.77
C ALA A 537 -17.81 -4.98 3.25
N THR A 538 -17.67 -3.96 2.41
CA THR A 538 -17.60 -4.17 0.95
C THR A 538 -16.22 -4.69 0.55
N LYS A 539 -16.20 -5.83 -0.13
CA LYS A 539 -14.97 -6.44 -0.69
C LYS A 539 -14.52 -5.68 -1.92
N MET A 540 -13.31 -5.15 -1.88
CA MET A 540 -12.73 -4.31 -2.93
C MET A 540 -11.77 -5.07 -3.85
N ASP A 541 -11.37 -4.44 -4.94
CA ASP A 541 -10.46 -4.98 -5.96
C ASP A 541 -9.01 -4.55 -5.69
N ARG A 542 -8.38 -5.12 -4.63
CA ARG A 542 -7.03 -4.74 -4.19
C ARG A 542 -6.96 -3.23 -3.90
N PRO A 543 -7.40 -2.78 -2.69
CA PRO A 543 -7.25 -1.38 -2.29
C PRO A 543 -5.79 -1.02 -2.02
N GLU A 544 -5.21 -0.31 -2.97
CA GLU A 544 -3.83 0.15 -2.92
C GLU A 544 -3.72 1.52 -2.24
N TRP A 545 -3.05 2.48 -2.89
CA TRP A 545 -2.79 3.78 -2.32
C TRP A 545 -4.04 4.65 -2.16
N VAL A 546 -4.00 5.47 -1.12
CA VAL A 546 -4.99 6.50 -0.82
C VAL A 546 -4.40 7.88 -1.04
N ALA A 547 -5.16 8.80 -1.61
CA ALA A 547 -4.77 10.21 -1.72
C ALA A 547 -5.91 11.12 -1.23
N VAL A 548 -5.57 12.17 -0.48
CA VAL A 548 -6.53 13.16 0.02
C VAL A 548 -6.33 14.46 -0.73
N ASN A 549 -7.38 14.94 -1.41
CA ASN A 549 -7.35 16.19 -2.14
C ASN A 549 -7.12 17.37 -1.18
N PRO A 550 -6.03 18.16 -1.34
CA PRO A 550 -5.72 19.25 -0.44
C PRO A 550 -6.71 20.42 -0.50
N GLU A 551 -7.46 20.56 -1.61
CA GLU A 551 -8.40 21.66 -1.81
C GLU A 551 -9.73 21.41 -1.10
N ASN A 552 -10.37 20.25 -1.33
CA ASN A 552 -11.73 19.94 -0.87
C ASN A 552 -11.82 18.82 0.17
N GLY A 553 -10.74 18.01 0.35
CA GLY A 553 -10.71 16.90 1.31
C GLY A 553 -11.34 15.60 0.80
N GLU A 554 -11.71 15.50 -0.47
CA GLU A 554 -12.12 14.25 -1.08
C GLU A 554 -11.01 13.22 -1.03
N VAL A 555 -11.37 11.97 -0.82
CA VAL A 555 -10.45 10.83 -0.68
C VAL A 555 -10.54 9.96 -1.93
N TYR A 556 -9.41 9.61 -2.48
CA TYR A 556 -9.26 8.77 -3.67
C TYR A 556 -8.54 7.49 -3.25
N VAL A 557 -8.97 6.34 -3.78
CA VAL A 557 -8.36 5.02 -3.52
C VAL A 557 -8.18 4.30 -4.83
N THR A 558 -6.97 3.85 -5.12
CA THR A 558 -6.68 2.97 -6.25
C THR A 558 -7.16 1.55 -5.95
N LEU A 559 -7.76 0.93 -6.94
CA LEU A 559 -8.22 -0.46 -6.94
C LEU A 559 -7.58 -1.12 -8.17
N THR A 560 -6.42 -1.72 -7.97
CA THR A 560 -5.46 -1.95 -9.06
C THR A 560 -5.91 -2.97 -10.08
N ASN A 561 -6.39 -4.13 -9.65
CA ASN A 561 -7.02 -5.16 -10.50
C ASN A 561 -7.67 -6.26 -9.63
N ASN A 562 -8.45 -7.16 -10.22
CA ASN A 562 -8.92 -8.36 -9.53
C ASN A 562 -9.40 -9.44 -10.50
N SER A 563 -8.60 -10.47 -10.74
CA SER A 563 -8.94 -11.61 -11.59
C SER A 563 -10.09 -12.47 -11.04
N ASN A 564 -10.39 -12.38 -9.75
CA ASN A 564 -11.50 -13.11 -9.10
C ASN A 564 -12.84 -12.40 -9.20
N ARG A 565 -12.88 -11.09 -9.51
CA ARG A 565 -14.12 -10.30 -9.56
C ARG A 565 -15.08 -10.89 -10.58
N GLY A 566 -16.25 -11.35 -10.10
CA GLY A 566 -17.27 -12.01 -10.90
C GLY A 566 -16.92 -13.45 -11.37
N ASN A 567 -15.70 -13.92 -11.14
CA ASN A 567 -15.23 -15.27 -11.44
C ASN A 567 -15.20 -16.17 -10.19
N ASN A 568 -15.06 -15.60 -9.02
CA ASN A 568 -15.18 -16.25 -7.72
C ASN A 568 -16.52 -15.87 -7.08
N SER A 569 -17.31 -16.84 -6.64
CA SER A 569 -18.63 -16.62 -6.03
C SER A 569 -18.56 -15.79 -4.73
N ALA A 570 -17.41 -15.76 -4.05
CA ALA A 570 -17.19 -14.93 -2.87
C ALA A 570 -16.87 -13.46 -3.22
N GLN A 571 -16.65 -13.15 -4.49
CA GLN A 571 -16.30 -11.80 -4.99
C GLN A 571 -17.16 -11.45 -6.23
N PRO A 572 -18.51 -11.40 -6.08
CA PRO A 572 -19.39 -11.03 -7.18
C PRO A 572 -19.16 -9.56 -7.57
N VAL A 573 -19.52 -9.18 -8.80
CA VAL A 573 -19.56 -7.78 -9.19
C VAL A 573 -20.61 -7.02 -8.37
N ASP A 574 -20.31 -5.79 -8.03
CA ASP A 574 -21.19 -4.84 -7.34
C ASP A 574 -21.00 -3.42 -7.90
N ALA A 575 -21.67 -2.43 -7.33
CA ALA A 575 -21.57 -1.06 -7.86
C ALA A 575 -20.18 -0.43 -7.63
N ALA A 576 -19.48 -0.76 -6.55
CA ALA A 576 -18.14 -0.23 -6.26
C ALA A 576 -17.05 -0.98 -7.06
N ASN A 577 -17.31 -2.24 -7.48
CA ASN A 577 -16.41 -3.10 -8.23
C ASN A 577 -17.17 -3.70 -9.44
N PRO A 578 -17.49 -2.86 -10.45
CA PRO A 578 -18.54 -3.22 -11.41
C PRO A 578 -18.06 -4.07 -12.59
N ARG A 579 -16.74 -4.21 -12.83
CA ARG A 579 -16.22 -4.80 -14.05
C ARG A 579 -15.87 -6.28 -13.91
N ASN A 580 -16.30 -7.06 -14.90
CA ASN A 580 -15.83 -8.41 -15.18
C ASN A 580 -15.84 -8.60 -16.71
N TYR A 581 -14.65 -8.66 -17.30
CA TYR A 581 -14.46 -8.86 -18.73
C TYR A 581 -13.21 -9.72 -18.96
N SER A 582 -12.99 -10.14 -20.20
CA SER A 582 -11.73 -10.76 -20.62
C SER A 582 -11.05 -9.83 -21.61
N ASP A 583 -9.75 -9.62 -21.42
CA ASP A 583 -8.93 -8.90 -22.37
C ASP A 583 -8.43 -9.83 -23.50
N PRO A 584 -7.87 -9.28 -24.58
CA PRO A 584 -7.32 -10.07 -25.69
C PRO A 584 -6.16 -10.99 -25.26
N GLU A 585 -5.39 -10.63 -24.25
CA GLU A 585 -4.22 -11.34 -23.71
C GLU A 585 -4.62 -12.46 -22.74
N GLY A 586 -5.90 -12.54 -22.37
CA GLY A 586 -6.48 -13.61 -21.56
C GLY A 586 -6.66 -13.29 -20.09
N GLY A 587 -6.46 -12.05 -19.67
CA GLY A 587 -6.84 -11.53 -18.35
C GLY A 587 -8.34 -11.62 -18.12
N LYS A 588 -8.79 -11.69 -16.87
CA LYS A 588 -10.20 -11.86 -16.48
C LYS A 588 -10.52 -11.02 -15.26
N GLY A 589 -11.80 -10.74 -15.07
CA GLY A 589 -12.30 -9.99 -13.93
C GLY A 589 -12.21 -8.48 -14.17
N ASN A 590 -11.74 -7.73 -13.20
CA ASN A 590 -11.38 -6.32 -13.36
C ASN A 590 -9.91 -6.23 -13.73
N VAL A 591 -9.58 -6.33 -15.02
CA VAL A 591 -8.19 -6.47 -15.51
C VAL A 591 -7.38 -5.19 -15.29
N ASN A 592 -7.91 -4.05 -15.71
CA ASN A 592 -7.17 -2.78 -15.74
C ASN A 592 -7.43 -1.87 -14.52
N GLY A 593 -8.17 -2.35 -13.51
CA GLY A 593 -8.43 -1.59 -12.29
C GLY A 593 -9.22 -0.30 -12.47
N HIS A 594 -9.38 0.43 -11.38
CA HIS A 594 -10.08 1.71 -11.35
C HIS A 594 -9.70 2.52 -10.10
N ILE A 595 -10.07 3.80 -10.06
CA ILE A 595 -9.91 4.67 -8.90
C ILE A 595 -11.29 5.08 -8.42
N ILE A 596 -11.63 4.70 -7.17
CA ILE A 596 -12.84 5.16 -6.49
C ILE A 596 -12.50 6.43 -5.70
N ARG A 597 -13.47 7.34 -5.58
CA ARG A 597 -13.32 8.52 -4.71
C ARG A 597 -14.58 8.73 -3.88
N PHE A 598 -14.41 9.35 -2.72
CA PHE A 598 -15.53 9.67 -1.84
C PHE A 598 -15.35 10.98 -1.11
N LYS A 599 -16.48 11.53 -0.68
CA LYS A 599 -16.60 12.83 0.00
C LYS A 599 -17.38 12.66 1.29
N GLU A 600 -16.85 13.21 2.36
CA GLU A 600 -17.48 13.26 3.68
C GLU A 600 -17.91 14.70 4.01
N GLU A 601 -18.94 14.87 4.85
CA GLU A 601 -19.28 16.18 5.38
C GLU A 601 -18.16 16.75 6.27
N ASN A 602 -17.55 15.89 7.07
CA ASN A 602 -16.35 16.15 7.87
C ASN A 602 -15.67 14.84 8.25
N THR A 603 -14.45 14.93 8.78
CA THR A 603 -13.62 13.76 9.11
C THR A 603 -14.24 12.82 10.16
N ALA A 604 -15.19 13.28 10.98
CA ALA A 604 -15.90 12.43 11.97
C ALA A 604 -17.19 11.82 11.44
N SER A 605 -17.56 12.08 10.17
CA SER A 605 -18.77 11.52 9.55
C SER A 605 -18.73 10.01 9.48
N GLU A 606 -19.86 9.36 9.76
CA GLU A 606 -20.05 7.91 9.63
C GLU A 606 -20.71 7.53 8.29
N SER A 607 -20.82 8.49 7.36
CA SER A 607 -21.34 8.31 6.01
C SER A 607 -20.55 9.14 5.00
N PHE A 608 -20.62 8.74 3.74
CA PHE A 608 -19.98 9.42 2.63
C PHE A 608 -20.79 9.27 1.35
N GLU A 609 -20.52 10.13 0.36
CA GLU A 609 -20.97 10.00 -1.03
C GLU A 609 -19.77 9.56 -1.87
N TRP A 610 -19.97 8.74 -2.92
CA TRP A 610 -18.90 8.21 -3.72
C TRP A 610 -19.26 8.06 -5.21
N ASP A 611 -18.23 8.08 -6.04
CA ASP A 611 -18.27 7.64 -7.44
C ASP A 611 -16.93 6.98 -7.84
N ILE A 612 -16.87 6.42 -9.03
CA ILE A 612 -15.62 5.94 -9.63
C ILE A 612 -15.04 7.08 -10.45
N TYR A 613 -13.92 7.64 -10.00
CA TYR A 613 -13.22 8.74 -10.67
C TYR A 613 -12.70 8.33 -12.04
N LEU A 614 -12.01 7.18 -12.11
CA LEU A 614 -11.29 6.76 -13.32
C LEU A 614 -11.33 5.23 -13.45
N PHE A 615 -11.69 4.75 -14.65
CA PHE A 615 -11.51 3.35 -15.01
C PHE A 615 -10.23 3.21 -15.83
N GLY A 616 -9.30 2.34 -15.42
CA GLY A 616 -8.17 1.92 -16.24
C GLY A 616 -8.69 1.15 -17.47
N ALA A 617 -8.11 1.39 -18.62
CA ALA A 617 -8.41 0.68 -19.86
C ALA A 617 -7.38 1.08 -20.92
N GLU A 618 -7.20 0.25 -21.95
CA GLU A 618 -6.53 0.63 -23.17
C GLU A 618 -7.43 1.52 -24.04
N ALA A 619 -6.81 2.46 -24.74
CA ALA A 619 -7.53 3.39 -25.63
C ALA A 619 -8.36 2.69 -26.71
N SER A 620 -7.93 1.50 -27.14
CA SER A 620 -8.56 0.69 -28.18
C SER A 620 -9.78 -0.11 -27.73
N MET A 621 -9.99 -0.25 -26.41
CA MET A 621 -11.09 -1.07 -25.86
C MET A 621 -12.46 -0.46 -26.13
N ASP A 622 -13.48 -1.32 -26.12
CA ASP A 622 -14.89 -0.94 -26.29
C ASP A 622 -15.31 0.11 -25.24
N ALA A 623 -16.20 1.02 -25.64
CA ALA A 623 -16.68 2.14 -24.81
C ALA A 623 -17.37 1.72 -23.50
N ASN A 624 -17.81 0.46 -23.37
CA ASN A 624 -18.38 -0.12 -22.13
C ASN A 624 -17.33 -0.79 -21.24
N ILE A 625 -16.06 -0.80 -21.66
CA ILE A 625 -14.86 -1.13 -20.87
C ILE A 625 -14.08 0.15 -20.60
N ASN A 626 -13.73 0.92 -21.61
CA ASN A 626 -13.12 2.26 -21.52
C ASN A 626 -14.20 3.31 -21.16
N LEU A 627 -14.73 3.21 -19.95
CA LEU A 627 -15.84 4.06 -19.48
C LEU A 627 -15.43 5.51 -19.25
N SER A 628 -14.15 5.75 -18.94
CA SER A 628 -13.59 7.09 -18.71
C SER A 628 -13.21 7.84 -20.00
N GLY A 629 -13.25 7.17 -21.16
CA GLY A 629 -12.93 7.79 -22.44
C GLY A 629 -11.44 8.06 -22.66
N LEU A 630 -10.60 7.16 -22.16
CA LEU A 630 -9.15 7.22 -22.32
C LEU A 630 -8.73 7.13 -23.80
N ASN A 631 -7.59 7.73 -24.10
CA ASN A 631 -6.98 7.74 -25.44
C ASN A 631 -5.46 7.48 -25.33
N ASP A 632 -4.75 7.44 -26.45
CA ASP A 632 -3.31 7.12 -26.51
C ASP A 632 -2.39 8.00 -25.65
N ASN A 633 -2.84 9.18 -25.20
CA ASN A 633 -2.06 10.10 -24.37
C ASN A 633 -2.24 9.88 -22.87
N ASN A 634 -3.27 9.11 -22.48
CA ASN A 634 -3.69 9.01 -21.08
C ASN A 634 -4.27 7.65 -20.68
N ASP A 635 -4.23 6.65 -21.55
CA ASP A 635 -4.64 5.29 -21.21
C ASP A 635 -3.65 4.65 -20.21
N LEU A 636 -4.20 3.82 -19.32
CA LEU A 636 -3.46 3.16 -18.24
C LEU A 636 -4.14 1.87 -17.82
N SER A 637 -3.37 1.00 -17.20
CA SER A 637 -3.80 -0.21 -16.54
C SER A 637 -3.22 -0.26 -15.12
N SER A 638 -3.89 -0.98 -14.22
CA SER A 638 -3.44 -1.25 -12.85
C SER A 638 -2.93 0.00 -12.12
N PRO A 639 -3.80 1.01 -11.86
CA PRO A 639 -3.41 2.17 -11.05
C PRO A 639 -3.11 1.71 -9.62
N ASP A 640 -1.96 2.15 -9.11
CA ASP A 640 -1.41 1.77 -7.83
C ASP A 640 -0.99 3.01 -7.03
N GLY A 641 0.29 3.44 -7.11
CA GLY A 641 0.79 4.62 -6.41
C GLY A 641 -0.01 5.89 -6.74
N MET A 642 -0.37 6.67 -5.71
CA MET A 642 -1.18 7.86 -5.91
C MET A 642 -0.90 8.96 -4.87
N TRP A 643 -0.74 10.19 -5.35
CA TRP A 643 -0.47 11.32 -4.47
C TRP A 643 -0.98 12.63 -5.04
N PHE A 644 -1.64 13.44 -4.21
CA PHE A 644 -1.90 14.85 -4.54
C PHE A 644 -0.70 15.72 -4.15
N ASP A 645 -0.18 16.49 -5.07
CA ASP A 645 0.72 17.57 -4.70
C ASP A 645 -0.06 18.71 -4.01
N PRO A 646 0.61 19.59 -3.26
CA PRO A 646 -0.09 20.66 -2.52
C PRO A 646 -0.87 21.66 -3.40
N ARG A 647 -0.65 21.67 -4.73
CA ARG A 647 -1.41 22.48 -5.69
C ARG A 647 -2.71 21.82 -6.13
N GLY A 648 -2.95 20.55 -5.79
CA GLY A 648 -4.12 19.78 -6.23
C GLY A 648 -3.95 19.03 -7.55
N VAL A 649 -2.72 18.86 -8.03
CA VAL A 649 -2.42 17.92 -9.13
C VAL A 649 -2.35 16.52 -8.55
N LEU A 650 -3.13 15.59 -9.09
CA LEU A 650 -3.09 14.18 -8.73
C LEU A 650 -2.08 13.45 -9.63
N TRP A 651 -1.12 12.79 -9.01
CA TRP A 651 -0.16 11.91 -9.64
C TRP A 651 -0.63 10.47 -9.47
N ILE A 652 -0.71 9.70 -10.57
CA ILE A 652 -1.18 8.32 -10.61
C ILE A 652 -0.05 7.49 -11.21
N GLN A 653 0.39 6.46 -10.50
CA GLN A 653 1.44 5.53 -10.90
C GLN A 653 0.83 4.15 -11.15
N THR A 654 1.53 3.29 -11.86
CA THR A 654 1.03 1.96 -12.20
C THR A 654 2.03 0.88 -11.84
N ASP A 655 1.47 -0.24 -11.35
CA ASP A 655 2.11 -1.54 -11.27
C ASP A 655 1.31 -2.53 -12.13
N ASP A 656 1.76 -2.74 -13.36
CA ASP A 656 0.94 -3.34 -14.41
C ASP A 656 1.56 -4.61 -15.01
N GLY A 657 0.75 -5.67 -15.04
CA GLY A 657 1.05 -6.91 -15.75
C GLY A 657 0.19 -7.15 -17.00
N ALA A 658 -0.87 -6.33 -17.21
CA ALA A 658 -1.85 -6.58 -18.26
C ALA A 658 -1.60 -5.79 -19.56
N TYR A 659 -0.84 -4.69 -19.51
CA TYR A 659 -0.61 -3.79 -20.65
C TYR A 659 0.89 -3.67 -21.01
N THR A 660 1.73 -4.53 -20.44
CA THR A 660 3.20 -4.50 -20.56
C THR A 660 3.74 -5.02 -21.91
N ASP A 661 2.88 -5.56 -22.76
CA ASP A 661 3.22 -5.87 -24.17
C ASP A 661 3.23 -4.64 -25.06
N VAL A 662 2.56 -3.53 -24.66
CA VAL A 662 2.42 -2.27 -25.41
C VAL A 662 3.25 -1.14 -24.82
N THR A 663 3.34 -1.06 -23.48
CA THR A 663 4.04 0.01 -22.78
C THR A 663 4.55 -0.46 -21.43
N ASN A 664 5.66 0.12 -20.95
CA ASN A 664 6.08 -0.07 -19.57
C ASN A 664 5.16 0.68 -18.59
N CYS A 665 5.25 0.34 -17.31
CA CYS A 665 4.60 1.08 -16.22
C CYS A 665 4.90 2.57 -16.28
N MET A 666 3.98 3.38 -15.78
CA MET A 666 3.95 4.81 -16.07
C MET A 666 3.51 5.66 -14.87
N MET A 667 3.68 6.97 -15.02
CA MET A 667 3.04 7.96 -14.15
C MET A 667 2.27 8.97 -14.98
N LEU A 668 1.05 9.29 -14.53
CA LEU A 668 0.18 10.29 -15.13
C LEU A 668 -0.01 11.47 -14.15
N ALA A 669 -0.18 12.66 -14.72
CA ALA A 669 -0.67 13.83 -13.99
C ALA A 669 -2.16 14.01 -14.29
N ALA A 670 -2.95 14.35 -13.27
CA ALA A 670 -4.38 14.54 -13.39
C ALA A 670 -4.86 15.82 -12.67
N LEU A 671 -5.91 16.43 -13.22
CA LEU A 671 -6.65 17.54 -12.61
C LEU A 671 -8.10 17.09 -12.42
N PRO A 672 -8.39 16.33 -11.35
CA PRO A 672 -9.72 15.76 -11.15
C PRO A 672 -10.78 16.84 -10.86
N GLY A 673 -12.03 16.56 -11.23
CA GLY A 673 -13.19 17.29 -10.80
C GLY A 673 -13.56 16.97 -9.34
N GLN A 674 -14.83 16.67 -9.07
CA GLN A 674 -15.31 16.37 -7.71
C GLN A 674 -16.33 15.22 -7.73
N VAL A 675 -16.55 14.59 -6.59
CA VAL A 675 -17.61 13.57 -6.43
C VAL A 675 -18.94 14.07 -6.95
N GLY A 676 -19.57 13.28 -7.85
CA GLY A 676 -20.86 13.58 -8.47
C GLY A 676 -20.81 14.45 -9.73
N ASP A 677 -19.63 14.70 -10.31
CA ASP A 677 -19.49 15.47 -11.55
C ASP A 677 -19.85 14.69 -12.84
N GLY A 678 -20.13 13.40 -12.74
CA GLY A 678 -20.53 12.53 -13.84
C GLY A 678 -21.93 11.96 -13.69
N GLY A 679 -22.08 10.64 -13.84
CA GLY A 679 -23.38 10.01 -13.75
C GLY A 679 -23.36 8.47 -13.81
N VAL A 680 -24.54 7.86 -13.94
CA VAL A 680 -24.69 6.41 -14.02
C VAL A 680 -24.18 5.91 -15.37
N VAL A 681 -23.32 4.89 -15.31
CA VAL A 681 -22.83 4.14 -16.47
C VAL A 681 -23.12 2.65 -16.31
N THR A 682 -23.05 1.91 -17.41
CA THR A 682 -23.25 0.44 -17.41
C THR A 682 -22.03 -0.22 -18.05
N THR A 683 -21.44 -1.16 -17.37
CA THR A 683 -20.27 -1.93 -17.82
C THR A 683 -20.63 -2.99 -18.85
N SER A 684 -19.63 -3.60 -19.50
CA SER A 684 -19.80 -4.65 -20.50
C SER A 684 -20.55 -5.89 -19.99
N ASN A 685 -20.44 -6.21 -18.69
CA ASN A 685 -21.16 -7.30 -18.02
C ASN A 685 -22.56 -6.90 -17.52
N GLY A 686 -23.02 -5.66 -17.78
CA GLY A 686 -24.35 -5.17 -17.44
C GLY A 686 -24.51 -4.60 -16.02
N GLN A 687 -23.43 -4.51 -15.23
CA GLN A 687 -23.47 -3.89 -13.90
C GLN A 687 -23.56 -2.36 -14.03
N ALA A 688 -24.53 -1.75 -13.36
CA ALA A 688 -24.63 -0.30 -13.24
C ALA A 688 -23.75 0.23 -12.10
N THR A 689 -23.14 1.40 -12.30
CA THR A 689 -22.35 2.12 -11.29
C THR A 689 -22.43 3.61 -11.52
N ILE A 690 -21.89 4.40 -10.59
CA ILE A 690 -21.75 5.85 -10.71
C ILE A 690 -20.31 6.17 -11.06
N ALA A 691 -20.11 6.86 -12.18
CA ALA A 691 -18.79 7.28 -12.65
C ALA A 691 -18.67 8.80 -12.60
N GLY A 692 -17.46 9.29 -12.41
CA GLY A 692 -17.09 10.69 -12.60
C GLY A 692 -17.17 11.14 -14.06
N ALA A 693 -16.91 12.41 -14.31
CA ALA A 693 -16.85 12.98 -15.64
C ALA A 693 -15.72 12.32 -16.46
N LYS A 694 -15.95 12.16 -17.77
CA LYS A 694 -14.93 11.66 -18.69
C LYS A 694 -13.71 12.57 -18.71
N VAL A 695 -12.53 11.97 -18.81
CA VAL A 695 -11.27 12.70 -18.87
C VAL A 695 -10.95 13.17 -20.30
N THR A 696 -10.05 14.15 -20.39
CA THR A 696 -9.54 14.73 -21.64
C THR A 696 -8.03 14.94 -21.51
N ASP A 697 -7.35 15.23 -22.63
CA ASP A 697 -5.91 15.56 -22.61
C ASP A 697 -5.57 16.83 -21.81
N GLU A 698 -6.54 17.66 -21.47
CA GLU A 698 -6.30 18.84 -20.64
C GLU A 698 -6.23 18.52 -19.15
N ASN A 699 -6.90 17.42 -18.72
CA ASN A 699 -7.02 17.08 -17.32
C ASN A 699 -6.46 15.69 -16.93
N LEU A 700 -5.96 14.89 -17.90
CA LEU A 700 -5.20 13.65 -17.63
C LEU A 700 -4.20 13.42 -18.74
N ARG A 701 -2.89 13.28 -18.38
CA ARG A 701 -1.81 13.02 -19.35
C ARG A 701 -0.74 12.11 -18.78
N ARG A 702 -0.18 11.26 -19.65
CA ARG A 702 1.01 10.46 -19.30
C ARG A 702 2.23 11.37 -19.19
N PHE A 703 2.82 11.41 -17.98
CA PHE A 703 3.99 12.23 -17.65
C PHE A 703 5.30 11.46 -17.87
N LEU A 704 5.33 10.17 -17.58
CA LEU A 704 6.50 9.33 -17.83
C LEU A 704 6.13 7.88 -18.12
N THR A 705 7.08 7.14 -18.71
CA THR A 705 7.14 5.68 -18.72
C THR A 705 8.44 5.23 -18.07
N GLY A 706 8.42 4.11 -17.34
CA GLY A 706 9.56 3.51 -16.68
C GLY A 706 10.39 2.60 -17.58
N PRO A 707 11.47 1.98 -17.05
CA PRO A 707 12.22 0.92 -17.73
C PRO A 707 11.42 -0.39 -17.83
N VAL A 708 12.02 -1.40 -18.45
CA VAL A 708 11.41 -2.71 -18.69
C VAL A 708 11.11 -3.43 -17.38
N GLU A 709 9.89 -4.00 -17.26
CA GLU A 709 9.47 -4.84 -16.14
C GLU A 709 9.70 -4.16 -14.78
N CYS A 710 9.37 -2.89 -14.69
CA CYS A 710 9.40 -2.17 -13.44
C CYS A 710 7.98 -1.77 -13.02
N GLU A 711 7.80 -1.51 -11.76
CA GLU A 711 6.76 -0.66 -11.22
C GLU A 711 7.26 0.79 -11.15
N ILE A 712 6.36 1.75 -11.33
CA ILE A 712 6.59 3.16 -11.02
C ILE A 712 5.82 3.50 -9.76
N THR A 713 6.54 3.77 -8.69
CA THR A 713 5.97 4.00 -7.35
C THR A 713 6.62 5.19 -6.63
N GLY A 714 6.12 5.51 -5.46
CA GLY A 714 6.60 6.58 -4.59
C GLY A 714 6.71 7.91 -5.31
N VAL A 715 6.02 8.93 -4.86
CA VAL A 715 6.10 10.26 -5.47
C VAL A 715 6.09 11.36 -4.41
N THR A 716 7.01 12.31 -4.55
CA THR A 716 7.07 13.52 -3.71
C THR A 716 7.76 14.65 -4.44
N MET A 717 7.65 15.88 -3.94
CA MET A 717 8.26 17.06 -4.56
C MET A 717 8.98 17.94 -3.53
N THR A 718 9.94 18.74 -4.03
CA THR A 718 10.40 19.89 -3.25
C THR A 718 9.30 20.95 -3.11
N PRO A 719 9.22 21.69 -1.99
CA PRO A 719 8.17 22.70 -1.75
C PRO A 719 8.05 23.81 -2.80
N ASP A 720 9.12 24.06 -3.57
CA ASP A 720 9.11 25.02 -4.69
C ASP A 720 8.59 24.40 -6.02
N TYR A 721 8.15 23.15 -6.00
CA TYR A 721 7.61 22.39 -7.15
C TYR A 721 8.56 22.26 -8.35
N LYS A 722 9.86 22.40 -8.14
CA LYS A 722 10.88 22.39 -9.22
C LYS A 722 11.59 21.06 -9.39
N ALA A 723 11.48 20.18 -8.42
CA ALA A 723 12.01 18.82 -8.49
C ALA A 723 10.95 17.83 -7.98
N ILE A 724 10.60 16.84 -8.80
CA ILE A 724 9.77 15.70 -8.42
C ILE A 724 10.66 14.46 -8.30
N PHE A 725 10.45 13.68 -7.26
CA PHE A 725 11.10 12.39 -7.03
C PHE A 725 10.11 11.28 -7.29
N ILE A 726 10.57 10.23 -7.95
CA ILE A 726 9.82 8.97 -8.14
C ILE A 726 10.74 7.79 -7.85
N ASN A 727 10.17 6.63 -7.58
CA ASN A 727 10.90 5.38 -7.49
C ASN A 727 10.60 4.48 -8.70
N VAL A 728 11.63 3.77 -9.11
CA VAL A 728 11.55 2.66 -10.05
C VAL A 728 11.83 1.41 -9.24
N GLN A 729 10.80 0.61 -9.01
CA GLN A 729 10.88 -0.64 -8.27
C GLN A 729 11.20 -1.79 -9.23
N HIS A 730 11.86 -2.82 -8.78
CA HIS A 730 12.18 -4.11 -9.42
C HIS A 730 12.41 -4.16 -10.95
N PRO A 731 13.20 -3.25 -11.57
CA PRO A 731 13.42 -3.30 -13.02
C PRO A 731 13.96 -4.68 -13.43
N GLY A 732 13.41 -5.25 -14.50
CA GLY A 732 13.78 -6.57 -14.97
C GLY A 732 13.29 -7.71 -14.08
N GLU A 733 12.14 -7.57 -13.42
CA GLU A 733 11.59 -8.54 -12.48
C GLU A 733 11.41 -9.94 -13.08
N ASP A 734 11.00 -10.02 -14.33
CA ASP A 734 10.78 -11.26 -15.05
C ASP A 734 12.06 -12.02 -15.45
N SER A 735 13.23 -11.49 -15.09
CA SER A 735 14.52 -12.12 -15.37
C SER A 735 14.61 -13.51 -14.78
N LYS A 736 14.69 -14.52 -15.63
CA LYS A 736 14.75 -15.93 -15.20
C LYS A 736 16.12 -16.34 -14.71
N LYS A 737 17.17 -15.53 -14.97
CA LYS A 737 18.58 -15.84 -14.62
C LYS A 737 19.36 -14.57 -14.35
N PHE A 738 20.30 -14.67 -13.42
CA PHE A 738 21.24 -13.62 -13.10
C PHE A 738 22.07 -13.12 -14.29
N ASP A 739 22.53 -14.03 -15.15
CA ASP A 739 23.41 -13.74 -16.30
C ASP A 739 22.66 -13.40 -17.59
N ALA A 740 21.35 -13.28 -17.54
CA ALA A 740 20.50 -12.90 -18.65
C ALA A 740 19.33 -11.99 -18.17
N PRO A 741 19.64 -10.81 -17.64
CA PRO A 741 18.62 -9.87 -17.18
C PRO A 741 17.82 -9.32 -18.35
N THR A 742 16.55 -9.05 -18.15
CA THR A 742 15.63 -8.42 -19.11
C THR A 742 15.77 -6.90 -19.16
N SER A 743 16.27 -6.30 -18.07
CA SER A 743 16.60 -4.87 -17.95
C SER A 743 18.08 -4.68 -17.57
N ASN A 744 18.65 -3.53 -17.90
CA ASN A 744 19.99 -3.11 -17.43
C ASN A 744 19.91 -1.73 -16.71
N TRP A 745 18.72 -1.34 -16.29
CA TRP A 745 18.52 -0.11 -15.55
C TRP A 745 19.07 -0.23 -14.11
N PRO A 746 19.71 0.80 -13.50
CA PRO A 746 19.72 2.21 -13.94
C PRO A 746 20.88 2.57 -14.89
N ALA A 747 21.76 1.66 -15.24
CA ALA A 747 22.90 1.99 -16.14
C ALA A 747 22.43 2.41 -17.55
N SER A 748 21.37 1.79 -18.06
CA SER A 748 20.74 2.15 -19.35
C SER A 748 20.16 3.57 -19.37
N GLN A 749 19.89 4.22 -18.24
CA GLN A 749 19.44 5.61 -18.19
C GLN A 749 20.46 6.59 -18.79
N THR A 750 21.76 6.33 -18.59
CA THR A 750 22.84 7.19 -19.07
C THR A 750 23.58 6.59 -20.26
N ASP A 751 23.70 5.28 -20.35
CA ASP A 751 24.30 4.55 -21.46
C ASP A 751 23.34 3.52 -22.02
N ARG A 752 22.51 3.93 -22.97
CA ARG A 752 21.51 3.09 -23.67
C ARG A 752 22.08 1.88 -24.38
N SER A 753 23.40 1.82 -24.58
CA SER A 753 24.09 0.68 -25.17
C SER A 753 24.53 -0.37 -24.13
N ASN A 754 24.44 -0.05 -22.85
CA ASN A 754 24.79 -0.99 -21.78
C ASN A 754 23.81 -2.19 -21.80
N LYS A 755 24.37 -3.39 -21.87
CA LYS A 755 23.63 -4.67 -21.89
C LYS A 755 24.19 -5.68 -20.88
N THR A 756 24.96 -5.20 -19.90
CA THR A 756 25.68 -6.05 -18.95
C THR A 756 25.51 -5.66 -17.50
N ALA A 757 25.02 -4.45 -17.23
CA ALA A 757 24.78 -4.00 -15.86
C ALA A 757 23.65 -4.80 -15.22
N ARG A 758 23.75 -4.96 -13.92
CA ARG A 758 22.75 -5.59 -13.07
C ARG A 758 21.56 -4.64 -12.88
N PRO A 759 20.30 -5.09 -13.05
CA PRO A 759 19.13 -4.28 -12.69
C PRO A 759 19.15 -3.99 -11.19
N ARG A 760 18.80 -2.74 -10.83
CA ARG A 760 18.70 -2.29 -9.43
C ARG A 760 17.56 -1.28 -9.29
N SER A 761 16.69 -1.44 -8.30
CA SER A 761 15.73 -0.40 -7.96
C SER A 761 16.44 0.91 -7.62
N ALA A 762 15.82 2.05 -7.93
CA ALA A 762 16.44 3.35 -7.64
C ALA A 762 15.43 4.50 -7.59
N THR A 763 15.84 5.56 -6.90
CA THR A 763 15.13 6.84 -6.87
C THR A 763 15.63 7.74 -8.00
N VAL A 764 14.68 8.34 -8.72
CA VAL A 764 14.91 9.27 -9.83
C VAL A 764 14.41 10.64 -9.43
N VAL A 765 15.17 11.67 -9.75
CA VAL A 765 14.74 13.07 -9.66
C VAL A 765 14.48 13.61 -11.08
N ILE A 766 13.36 14.28 -11.26
CA ILE A 766 12.96 14.88 -12.54
C ILE A 766 12.84 16.39 -12.33
N THR A 767 13.46 17.15 -13.23
CA THR A 767 13.47 18.60 -13.22
C THR A 767 13.19 19.15 -14.61
N ARG A 768 12.67 20.39 -14.69
CA ARG A 768 12.57 21.08 -15.98
C ARG A 768 13.91 21.72 -16.35
N ASN A 769 14.27 21.64 -17.62
CA ASN A 769 15.54 22.19 -18.16
C ASN A 769 15.60 23.71 -18.10
N ASP A 770 14.46 24.39 -18.03
CA ASP A 770 14.34 25.84 -17.90
C ASP A 770 14.25 26.30 -16.42
N GLY A 771 14.30 25.36 -15.45
CA GLY A 771 14.16 25.64 -14.03
C GLY A 771 12.76 26.02 -13.58
N GLY A 772 11.74 25.80 -14.41
CA GLY A 772 10.33 26.03 -14.10
C GLY A 772 9.73 24.98 -13.17
N THR A 773 8.47 25.19 -12.77
CA THR A 773 7.72 24.24 -11.94
C THR A 773 7.26 23.04 -12.76
N ILE A 774 7.20 21.87 -12.11
CA ILE A 774 6.75 20.61 -12.72
C ILE A 774 5.26 20.71 -13.07
N ALA A 775 4.87 20.20 -14.25
CA ALA A 775 3.49 20.12 -14.77
C ALA A 775 2.73 21.46 -14.80
N SER A 776 3.45 22.58 -14.97
CA SER A 776 2.85 23.92 -15.13
C SER A 776 2.75 24.32 -16.59
#